data_c74c9566d200e177e9ad6015e4d5b7bd
#
_entry.id   c74c9566d200e177e9ad6015e4d5b7bd
#
_cell.length_a   1.000
_cell.length_b   1.000
_cell.length_c   1.000
_cell.angle_alpha   90.00
_cell.angle_beta   90.00
_cell.angle_gamma   90.00
#
_symmetry.space_group_name_H-M   'P 1'
#
loop_
_entity.id
_entity.type
_entity.pdbx_description
1 polymer ?
#
loop_
_entity_poly.entity_id
_entity_poly.type
_entity_poly.pdbx_seq_one_letter_code
_entity_poly.pdbx_strand_id
1 'polypeptide(L)'
;MKYKLSIIILSVLSILSIRAFAQYPWKPFGKNVQTSISSGGVLKIQGKTGDSSAGFSAEANLKPASSYALSFLVSGNSTGGAIISGTQFINKTFSHTGGPFAECRMLFSTTENPTLIQSILRLGGWQTSSSLEFKDVKISEYLPVLQKSDFPKMSPSECIKDGIYKYDSQWQNGYDVFDKVSVSSGTYFNDNRWVLQKGESVTFVFEPYRYRQSDAEIDVSISYNPSGLPLQISASADGKTFREVAEIKSSGNSLELPKDLFPAGKIFLKFKTVGEKNGQIQINKLNYRAPIIGTAADVQNRLAGAFYIGLSEDVKLDISSAVCDSKEIRLLLSPGSNAEFSADIEPLEGSPSKLRGLRANPNESGVVKIPLPLKLSDLKKVKIAAKDKNWSATYESKESTPALIKRDIYGFNLFDSDQLKIWSTPAEIKISRECTPPKNTGKVLSISAAANDCESAQIVFRAKKSGNLKIEISDLKNAESGAKIPASNIELFCVGYVPVSQPTDILGEKNDWPDPLFPIKTGELKIERGKTQPLWIRFNIPKNTPSGNYTGTLKIAFGNFSKKIPVSAKIYGFELPDTPAVRSAFGAFERGFLPFYKNPKAVAGKVDRQIKTKLSKAHISPYNSIAPKFDLQYPSGDKSKTPKVVFDWKEFDEKTRSLISEYHVNAINLRVAGIGGGTFHARTPAQIRGIKESDPRYETVLADYLGQIDSHLRENGWTGIFYTYTFDEPSEKDYPFVKRELDKIKKYAPHIKVMLTEQPAKYLENSVDIWCPVTGQHSPEDCNKQIEKGKEIWWYICMQPQAPYAGIFLDHPGIDLRVWLWQSFKYGVNGILVWDSTYMSSKTAYPDSTQNTYLDPMSWATGYGLPKNAKSPWGNGDGRLFYPPQSMAKGELADDKDEIVETIRLEMLREGIEDYEYLSILKKLIEKNADKLDTPSRARYSKLLEIPETITHSMKEFSYDPKFIRAHREKVAKAIEKLLLIK
;
A
#
# COMPACT_ATOMS: atom_id res chain seq x y z
N MET A 1 -2.70 32.30 47.20
CA MET A 1 -2.12 33.08 46.06
C MET A 1 -1.78 32.22 44.82
N LYS A 2 -1.82 30.87 44.89
CA LYS A 2 -1.57 29.98 43.73
C LYS A 2 -2.81 29.68 42.87
N TYR A 3 -4.02 29.95 43.30
CA TYR A 3 -5.27 29.66 42.57
C TYR A 3 -5.77 30.78 41.67
N LYS A 4 -5.23 32.00 41.80
CA LYS A 4 -5.59 33.14 40.91
C LYS A 4 -4.73 33.26 39.64
N LEU A 5 -3.57 32.60 39.59
CA LEU A 5 -2.71 32.63 38.42
C LEU A 5 -3.13 31.62 37.33
N SER A 6 -3.76 30.50 37.73
CA SER A 6 -4.23 29.44 36.78
C SER A 6 -5.50 29.90 36.01
N ILE A 7 -6.32 30.75 36.57
CA ILE A 7 -7.53 31.26 35.91
C ILE A 7 -7.17 32.36 34.87
N ILE A 8 -6.13 33.14 35.13
CA ILE A 8 -5.67 34.17 34.19
C ILE A 8 -4.93 33.52 32.98
N ILE A 9 -4.25 32.42 33.16
CA ILE A 9 -3.57 31.71 32.05
C ILE A 9 -4.62 30.96 31.19
N LEU A 10 -5.69 30.41 31.78
CA LEU A 10 -6.78 29.82 31.00
C LEU A 10 -7.63 30.88 30.27
N SER A 11 -7.80 32.07 30.82
CA SER A 11 -8.53 33.13 30.14
C SER A 11 -7.70 33.81 29.04
N VAL A 12 -6.37 33.84 29.15
CA VAL A 12 -5.47 34.34 28.09
C VAL A 12 -5.33 33.32 26.96
N LEU A 13 -5.31 32.00 27.27
CA LEU A 13 -5.35 30.96 26.24
C LEU A 13 -6.70 30.88 25.53
N SER A 14 -7.81 31.12 26.21
CA SER A 14 -9.13 31.23 25.57
C SER A 14 -9.30 32.50 24.74
N ILE A 15 -8.65 33.62 25.11
CA ILE A 15 -8.66 34.86 24.34
C ILE A 15 -7.71 34.79 23.13
N LEU A 16 -6.62 34.01 23.19
CA LEU A 16 -5.75 33.73 22.05
C LEU A 16 -6.39 32.75 21.08
N SER A 17 -7.18 31.77 21.53
CA SER A 17 -7.96 30.90 20.65
C SER A 17 -9.14 31.61 19.98
N ILE A 18 -9.72 32.61 20.58
CA ILE A 18 -10.81 33.42 20.00
C ILE A 18 -10.28 34.42 18.95
N ARG A 19 -9.01 34.83 18.99
CA ARG A 19 -8.42 35.70 17.96
C ARG A 19 -7.95 34.96 16.69
N ALA A 20 -7.90 33.65 16.66
CA ALA A 20 -7.59 32.88 15.47
C ALA A 20 -8.76 32.78 14.47
N PHE A 21 -9.97 33.15 14.85
CA PHE A 21 -11.19 33.05 14.03
C PHE A 21 -11.48 34.26 13.12
N ALA A 22 -10.69 35.32 13.12
CA ALA A 22 -10.93 36.52 12.32
C ALA A 22 -9.81 36.80 11.29
N GLN A 23 -9.24 35.75 10.66
CA GLN A 23 -8.15 35.98 9.73
C GLN A 23 -8.59 36.59 8.39
N TYR A 24 -9.88 36.40 8.00
CA TYR A 24 -10.43 36.92 6.74
C TYR A 24 -11.88 37.37 6.90
N PRO A 25 -12.22 38.65 6.52
CA PRO A 25 -13.59 39.13 6.53
C PRO A 25 -14.37 38.54 5.34
N TRP A 26 -14.92 37.35 5.51
CA TRP A 26 -15.72 36.70 4.52
C TRP A 26 -16.97 37.45 4.16
N LYS A 27 -17.18 37.74 2.87
CA LYS A 27 -18.38 38.37 2.34
C LYS A 27 -19.10 37.37 1.45
N PRO A 28 -20.39 37.10 1.68
CA PRO A 28 -21.18 36.24 0.81
C PRO A 28 -21.40 36.90 -0.55
N PHE A 29 -21.47 36.08 -1.60
CA PHE A 29 -21.83 36.51 -2.95
C PHE A 29 -22.73 35.48 -3.61
N GLY A 30 -23.42 35.86 -4.70
CA GLY A 30 -24.28 35.01 -5.50
C GLY A 30 -25.77 35.37 -5.38
N LYS A 31 -26.54 34.99 -6.38
CA LYS A 31 -28.01 35.17 -6.41
C LYS A 31 -28.70 33.81 -6.23
N ASN A 32 -29.87 33.78 -5.62
CA ASN A 32 -30.72 32.59 -5.42
C ASN A 32 -30.14 31.51 -4.45
N VAL A 33 -29.27 31.86 -3.54
CA VAL A 33 -28.66 30.97 -2.57
C VAL A 33 -28.71 31.60 -1.16
N GLN A 34 -28.98 30.78 -0.17
CA GLN A 34 -28.85 31.20 1.23
C GLN A 34 -27.40 30.93 1.69
N THR A 35 -26.77 32.00 2.21
CA THR A 35 -25.46 31.93 2.84
C THR A 35 -25.53 32.39 4.27
N SER A 36 -24.84 31.72 5.16
CA SER A 36 -24.76 32.12 6.57
C SER A 36 -23.36 31.85 7.13
N ILE A 37 -22.95 32.65 8.10
CA ILE A 37 -21.74 32.48 8.88
C ILE A 37 -22.15 32.25 10.32
N SER A 38 -21.80 31.07 10.88
CA SER A 38 -22.13 30.78 12.29
C SER A 38 -21.20 31.55 13.25
N SER A 39 -21.61 31.64 14.52
CA SER A 39 -20.78 32.22 15.59
C SER A 39 -19.44 31.44 15.79
N GLY A 40 -19.35 30.21 15.35
CA GLY A 40 -18.13 29.40 15.33
C GLY A 40 -17.31 29.52 14.03
N GLY A 41 -17.62 30.48 13.14
CA GLY A 41 -16.86 30.73 11.91
C GLY A 41 -17.12 29.73 10.78
N VAL A 42 -18.14 28.87 10.88
CA VAL A 42 -18.51 27.96 9.79
C VAL A 42 -19.25 28.72 8.70
N LEU A 43 -18.77 28.67 7.48
CA LEU A 43 -19.37 29.28 6.30
C LEU A 43 -20.29 28.23 5.63
N LYS A 44 -21.58 28.52 5.56
CA LYS A 44 -22.60 27.62 5.00
C LYS A 44 -23.21 28.22 3.76
N ILE A 45 -23.30 27.42 2.71
CA ILE A 45 -23.97 27.71 1.46
C ILE A 45 -25.10 26.70 1.30
N GLN A 46 -26.31 27.17 1.03
CA GLN A 46 -27.46 26.33 0.77
C GLN A 46 -28.13 26.77 -0.53
N GLY A 47 -28.06 25.95 -1.55
CA GLY A 47 -28.59 26.21 -2.90
C GLY A 47 -30.06 25.80 -3.04
N LYS A 48 -30.82 26.58 -3.80
CA LYS A 48 -32.12 26.19 -4.35
C LYS A 48 -31.92 25.95 -5.85
N THR A 49 -31.92 24.74 -6.32
CA THR A 49 -31.90 24.30 -7.73
C THR A 49 -31.12 25.12 -8.78
N GLY A 50 -30.20 24.48 -9.45
CA GLY A 50 -29.87 24.67 -10.90
C GLY A 50 -29.18 25.88 -11.26
N ASP A 51 -28.32 26.58 -11.20
CA ASP A 51 -27.67 27.76 -11.79
C ASP A 51 -27.18 28.83 -10.82
N SER A 52 -26.51 28.45 -9.79
CA SER A 52 -25.97 29.41 -8.87
C SER A 52 -24.49 29.23 -8.60
N SER A 53 -23.65 30.10 -9.12
CA SER A 53 -22.34 30.30 -8.53
C SER A 53 -22.54 31.22 -7.32
N ALA A 54 -22.45 30.62 -6.13
CA ALA A 54 -22.55 31.37 -4.88
C ALA A 54 -21.44 30.90 -3.95
N GLY A 55 -21.07 31.72 -3.01
CA GLY A 55 -20.02 31.41 -2.10
C GLY A 55 -19.66 32.52 -1.14
N PHE A 56 -18.44 32.48 -0.67
CA PHE A 56 -17.82 33.48 0.17
C PHE A 56 -16.53 33.97 -0.48
N SER A 57 -16.30 35.26 -0.44
CA SER A 57 -15.06 35.89 -0.89
C SER A 57 -14.40 36.65 0.25
N ALA A 58 -13.08 36.64 0.27
CA ALA A 58 -12.28 37.44 1.18
C ALA A 58 -11.04 37.96 0.46
N GLU A 59 -10.59 39.13 0.84
CA GLU A 59 -9.32 39.67 0.36
C GLU A 59 -8.19 39.10 1.22
N ALA A 60 -7.14 38.64 0.59
CA ALA A 60 -5.95 38.15 1.25
C ALA A 60 -4.71 38.94 0.78
N ASN A 61 -4.03 39.54 1.74
CA ASN A 61 -2.76 40.25 1.49
C ASN A 61 -1.63 39.20 1.40
N LEU A 62 -1.21 38.91 0.18
CA LEU A 62 -0.17 37.96 -0.09
C LEU A 62 1.12 38.67 -0.52
N LYS A 63 2.26 38.08 -0.19
CA LYS A 63 3.56 38.61 -0.62
C LYS A 63 3.84 38.27 -2.09
N PRO A 64 4.57 39.10 -2.84
CA PRO A 64 5.02 38.74 -4.16
C PRO A 64 6.01 37.56 -4.12
N ALA A 65 6.12 36.83 -5.24
CA ALA A 65 7.05 35.71 -5.44
C ALA A 65 7.09 34.71 -4.29
N SER A 66 5.90 34.41 -3.72
CA SER A 66 5.78 33.56 -2.55
C SER A 66 4.81 32.43 -2.80
N SER A 67 5.07 31.27 -2.19
CA SER A 67 4.21 30.08 -2.28
C SER A 67 3.31 29.95 -1.07
N TYR A 68 2.10 29.53 -1.30
CA TYR A 68 1.04 29.42 -0.29
C TYR A 68 0.29 28.09 -0.39
N ALA A 69 -0.23 27.65 0.75
CA ALA A 69 -1.23 26.60 0.84
C ALA A 69 -2.55 27.22 1.35
N LEU A 70 -3.62 27.04 0.58
CA LEU A 70 -4.99 27.22 1.07
C LEU A 70 -5.49 25.88 1.58
N SER A 71 -5.89 25.81 2.84
CA SER A 71 -6.50 24.61 3.43
C SER A 71 -7.82 24.99 4.12
N PHE A 72 -8.77 24.06 4.09
CA PHE A 72 -10.05 24.17 4.78
C PHE A 72 -10.68 22.80 4.95
N LEU A 73 -11.60 22.69 5.89
CA LEU A 73 -12.44 21.52 6.04
C LEU A 73 -13.78 21.79 5.36
N VAL A 74 -14.27 20.83 4.57
CA VAL A 74 -15.55 20.92 3.85
C VAL A 74 -16.45 19.74 4.19
N SER A 75 -17.74 20.01 4.39
CA SER A 75 -18.79 19.00 4.51
C SER A 75 -20.02 19.38 3.68
N GLY A 76 -20.89 18.41 3.47
CA GLY A 76 -22.10 18.62 2.67
C GLY A 76 -22.20 17.60 1.53
N ASN A 77 -23.17 17.75 0.67
CA ASN A 77 -23.41 16.85 -0.47
C ASN A 77 -23.51 17.67 -1.76
N SER A 78 -22.36 18.09 -2.29
CA SER A 78 -22.31 18.88 -3.51
C SER A 78 -20.91 18.96 -4.10
N THR A 79 -20.84 19.43 -5.33
CA THR A 79 -19.59 19.89 -5.94
C THR A 79 -19.31 21.33 -5.54
N GLY A 80 -18.10 21.62 -5.13
CA GLY A 80 -17.65 22.96 -4.76
C GLY A 80 -16.40 23.38 -5.52
N GLY A 81 -16.01 24.63 -5.38
CA GLY A 81 -14.78 25.18 -5.95
C GLY A 81 -14.04 26.06 -4.95
N ALA A 82 -12.72 25.93 -4.91
CA ALA A 82 -11.81 26.85 -4.26
C ALA A 82 -11.09 27.66 -5.35
N ILE A 83 -11.25 28.97 -5.32
CA ILE A 83 -10.75 29.85 -6.37
C ILE A 83 -9.83 30.87 -5.75
N ILE A 84 -8.65 31.07 -6.30
CA ILE A 84 -7.80 32.22 -6.05
C ILE A 84 -7.79 33.05 -7.31
N SER A 85 -8.29 34.27 -7.19
CA SER A 85 -8.29 35.25 -8.31
C SER A 85 -7.32 36.39 -7.97
N GLY A 86 -6.66 36.85 -8.97
CA GLY A 86 -5.63 37.87 -8.94
C GLY A 86 -4.92 37.80 -10.26
N THR A 87 -3.63 38.06 -10.34
CA THR A 87 -2.85 37.86 -11.58
C THR A 87 -2.76 36.42 -12.04
N GLN A 88 -2.95 35.51 -11.11
CA GLN A 88 -2.97 34.08 -11.42
C GLN A 88 -4.26 33.50 -10.89
N PHE A 89 -5.19 33.29 -11.79
CA PHE A 89 -6.46 32.68 -11.45
C PHE A 89 -6.28 31.19 -11.34
N ILE A 90 -6.59 30.62 -10.14
CA ILE A 90 -6.63 29.20 -9.88
C ILE A 90 -8.04 28.86 -9.43
N ASN A 91 -8.62 27.85 -10.05
CA ASN A 91 -9.87 27.24 -9.63
C ASN A 91 -9.63 25.72 -9.44
N LYS A 92 -9.87 25.22 -8.25
CA LYS A 92 -9.89 23.81 -7.95
C LYS A 92 -11.30 23.37 -7.58
N THR A 93 -11.86 22.52 -8.42
CA THR A 93 -13.15 21.89 -8.16
C THR A 93 -12.96 20.68 -7.23
N PHE A 94 -13.87 20.48 -6.31
CA PHE A 94 -13.96 19.32 -5.44
C PHE A 94 -15.39 18.85 -5.33
N SER A 95 -15.59 17.57 -5.06
CA SER A 95 -16.90 17.01 -4.76
C SER A 95 -16.89 16.38 -3.38
N HIS A 96 -17.98 16.57 -2.63
CA HIS A 96 -18.20 15.95 -1.33
C HIS A 96 -19.58 15.29 -1.32
N THR A 97 -19.65 14.01 -0.95
CA THR A 97 -20.83 13.17 -1.11
C THR A 97 -21.63 12.94 0.18
N GLY A 98 -21.53 13.87 1.14
CA GLY A 98 -22.14 13.74 2.46
C GLY A 98 -21.26 12.92 3.41
N GLY A 99 -21.06 13.42 4.64
CA GLY A 99 -20.21 12.81 5.63
C GLY A 99 -19.54 13.86 6.51
N PRO A 100 -18.60 13.44 7.38
CA PRO A 100 -17.87 14.34 8.23
C PRO A 100 -17.00 15.31 7.41
N PHE A 101 -16.56 16.37 8.04
CA PHE A 101 -15.67 17.34 7.41
C PHE A 101 -14.41 16.67 6.84
N ALA A 102 -14.16 16.82 5.55
CA ALA A 102 -12.96 16.39 4.85
C ALA A 102 -12.01 17.55 4.60
N GLU A 103 -10.70 17.33 4.67
CA GLU A 103 -9.69 18.33 4.37
C GLU A 103 -9.56 18.54 2.87
N CYS A 104 -9.59 19.81 2.44
CA CYS A 104 -9.24 20.23 1.10
C CYS A 104 -8.02 21.16 1.16
N ARG A 105 -6.99 20.88 0.35
CA ARG A 105 -5.76 21.66 0.27
C ARG A 105 -5.44 22.02 -1.17
N MET A 106 -5.06 23.26 -1.40
CA MET A 106 -4.65 23.78 -2.69
C MET A 106 -3.36 24.58 -2.54
N LEU A 107 -2.35 24.25 -3.33
CA LEU A 107 -1.08 24.97 -3.38
C LEU A 107 -1.12 25.99 -4.52
N PHE A 108 -0.54 27.16 -4.30
CA PHE A 108 -0.43 28.21 -5.30
C PHE A 108 0.75 29.14 -5.01
N SER A 109 1.21 29.85 -6.06
CA SER A 109 2.29 30.84 -5.93
C SER A 109 1.83 32.19 -6.46
N THR A 110 2.39 33.26 -5.90
CA THR A 110 2.18 34.62 -6.36
C THR A 110 3.29 35.06 -7.30
N THR A 111 2.98 35.99 -8.20
CA THR A 111 3.97 36.58 -9.11
C THR A 111 4.85 37.65 -8.45
N GLU A 112 5.91 38.06 -9.14
CA GLU A 112 6.82 39.13 -8.67
C GLU A 112 6.18 40.53 -8.71
N ASN A 113 5.06 40.72 -9.40
CA ASN A 113 4.45 42.05 -9.57
C ASN A 113 3.54 42.43 -8.36
N PRO A 114 3.91 43.42 -7.55
CA PRO A 114 3.18 43.80 -6.34
C PRO A 114 1.79 44.41 -6.58
N THR A 115 1.50 44.90 -7.78
CA THR A 115 0.19 45.52 -8.09
C THR A 115 -0.94 44.49 -8.25
N LEU A 116 -0.60 43.22 -8.24
CA LEU A 116 -1.52 42.13 -8.58
C LEU A 116 -1.79 41.20 -7.41
N ILE A 117 -1.39 41.61 -6.18
CA ILE A 117 -1.48 40.79 -4.95
C ILE A 117 -2.80 40.87 -4.24
N GLN A 118 -3.74 41.72 -4.68
CA GLN A 118 -5.13 41.67 -4.16
C GLN A 118 -5.84 40.44 -4.72
N SER A 119 -5.53 39.28 -4.14
CA SER A 119 -6.23 38.06 -4.49
C SER A 119 -7.52 37.97 -3.71
N ILE A 120 -8.61 37.66 -4.39
CA ILE A 120 -9.90 37.37 -3.79
C ILE A 120 -9.97 35.84 -3.63
N LEU A 121 -10.03 35.39 -2.40
CA LEU A 121 -10.30 33.99 -2.12
C LEU A 121 -11.81 33.76 -2.18
N ARG A 122 -12.23 32.81 -3.02
CA ARG A 122 -13.63 32.43 -3.17
C ARG A 122 -13.79 30.97 -2.80
N LEU A 123 -14.74 30.69 -1.91
CA LEU A 123 -15.15 29.34 -1.59
C LEU A 123 -16.63 29.20 -1.87
N GLY A 124 -17.02 28.09 -2.47
CA GLY A 124 -18.45 27.86 -2.70
C GLY A 124 -18.72 26.77 -3.72
N GLY A 125 -19.99 26.42 -3.81
CA GLY A 125 -20.45 25.45 -4.77
C GLY A 125 -20.62 26.07 -6.17
N TRP A 126 -20.26 25.32 -7.18
CA TRP A 126 -20.57 25.63 -8.57
C TRP A 126 -21.79 24.80 -8.98
N GLN A 127 -22.85 25.45 -9.43
CA GLN A 127 -24.13 24.78 -9.78
C GLN A 127 -24.72 23.93 -8.63
N THR A 128 -24.77 24.45 -7.42
CA THR A 128 -25.23 23.69 -6.26
C THR A 128 -26.73 23.62 -6.14
N SER A 129 -27.27 22.40 -6.20
CA SER A 129 -28.64 22.08 -5.74
C SER A 129 -28.71 21.64 -4.27
N SER A 130 -27.63 21.71 -3.51
CA SER A 130 -27.49 21.17 -2.15
C SER A 130 -26.66 22.09 -1.25
N SER A 131 -26.21 21.64 -0.10
CA SER A 131 -25.48 22.47 0.85
C SER A 131 -24.02 22.10 1.00
N LEU A 132 -23.16 23.11 1.17
CA LEU A 132 -21.77 22.97 1.56
C LEU A 132 -21.49 23.80 2.82
N GLU A 133 -20.70 23.26 3.70
CA GLU A 133 -20.19 23.93 4.90
C GLU A 133 -18.65 23.91 4.87
N PHE A 134 -18.04 25.06 5.17
CA PHE A 134 -16.59 25.21 5.23
C PHE A 134 -16.19 25.73 6.61
N LYS A 135 -15.10 25.20 7.16
CA LYS A 135 -14.50 25.72 8.39
C LYS A 135 -12.99 25.63 8.34
N ASP A 136 -12.34 26.27 9.31
CA ASP A 136 -10.89 26.23 9.48
C ASP A 136 -10.13 26.66 8.22
N VAL A 137 -10.68 27.67 7.52
CA VAL A 137 -10.07 28.20 6.29
C VAL A 137 -8.78 28.94 6.63
N LYS A 138 -7.67 28.48 6.07
CA LYS A 138 -6.33 29.00 6.35
C LYS A 138 -5.53 29.14 5.08
N ILE A 139 -4.87 30.30 4.91
CA ILE A 139 -3.79 30.48 3.95
C ILE A 139 -2.50 30.57 4.74
N SER A 140 -1.55 29.71 4.42
CA SER A 140 -0.24 29.69 5.05
C SER A 140 0.87 29.83 4.00
N GLU A 141 1.92 30.57 4.35
CA GLU A 141 3.13 30.55 3.52
C GLU A 141 3.65 29.12 3.42
N TYR A 142 4.14 28.78 2.26
CA TYR A 142 4.62 27.48 1.91
C TYR A 142 6.00 27.63 1.28
N LEU A 143 7.01 27.01 1.88
CA LEU A 143 8.32 26.89 1.27
C LEU A 143 8.41 25.51 0.62
N PRO A 144 8.43 25.43 -0.70
CA PRO A 144 8.57 24.14 -1.36
C PRO A 144 9.99 23.60 -1.13
N VAL A 145 10.10 22.67 -0.20
CA VAL A 145 11.32 21.92 0.11
C VAL A 145 11.09 20.48 -0.31
N LEU A 146 11.95 19.94 -1.15
CA LEU A 146 11.74 18.66 -1.80
C LEU A 146 11.98 17.49 -0.85
N GLN A 147 10.95 16.73 -0.55
CA GLN A 147 11.12 15.42 0.06
C GLN A 147 11.32 14.39 -1.04
N LYS A 148 12.31 13.56 -0.84
CA LYS A 148 12.67 12.57 -1.78
C LYS A 148 12.46 11.16 -1.31
N SER A 149 11.81 10.39 -2.15
CA SER A 149 11.95 8.94 -2.23
C SER A 149 13.19 8.58 -3.06
N ASP A 150 13.38 7.34 -3.40
CA ASP A 150 14.58 6.76 -4.06
C ASP A 150 15.09 7.44 -5.33
N PHE A 151 14.31 8.36 -5.88
CA PHE A 151 14.71 9.24 -6.98
C PHE A 151 14.48 10.69 -6.57
N PRO A 152 15.34 11.64 -6.98
CA PRO A 152 15.12 13.04 -6.71
C PRO A 152 13.84 13.50 -7.40
N LYS A 153 12.73 13.39 -6.70
CA LYS A 153 11.54 14.17 -7.03
C LYS A 153 11.81 15.58 -6.56
N MET A 154 11.92 16.45 -7.47
CA MET A 154 12.21 17.84 -7.25
C MET A 154 10.93 18.60 -6.93
N SER A 155 9.87 18.24 -7.57
CA SER A 155 8.47 18.47 -7.24
C SER A 155 7.72 17.16 -7.49
N PRO A 156 6.45 17.03 -7.15
CA PRO A 156 5.64 15.89 -7.57
C PRO A 156 5.68 15.63 -9.08
N SER A 157 5.98 16.67 -9.89
CA SER A 157 6.05 16.60 -11.33
C SER A 157 7.46 16.40 -11.90
N GLU A 158 8.50 16.46 -11.08
CA GLU A 158 9.90 16.43 -11.54
C GLU A 158 10.67 15.24 -11.03
N CYS A 159 11.48 14.66 -11.88
CA CYS A 159 12.49 13.69 -11.48
C CYS A 159 13.70 13.72 -12.40
N ILE A 160 14.86 13.26 -11.88
CA ILE A 160 16.00 12.90 -12.70
C ILE A 160 16.22 11.42 -12.55
N LYS A 161 16.14 10.69 -13.66
CA LYS A 161 16.34 9.25 -13.72
C LYS A 161 17.17 8.89 -14.95
N ASP A 162 18.16 8.04 -14.76
CA ASP A 162 19.01 7.51 -15.84
C ASP A 162 19.65 8.63 -16.70
N GLY A 163 20.03 9.74 -16.05
CA GLY A 163 20.64 10.89 -16.74
C GLY A 163 19.66 11.76 -17.51
N ILE A 164 18.36 11.53 -17.37
CA ILE A 164 17.30 12.31 -17.99
C ILE A 164 16.52 13.08 -16.93
N TYR A 165 16.45 14.39 -17.06
CA TYR A 165 15.53 15.25 -16.33
C TYR A 165 14.15 15.13 -16.97
N LYS A 166 13.13 14.90 -16.16
CA LYS A 166 11.74 14.78 -16.58
C LYS A 166 10.86 15.69 -15.76
N TYR A 167 9.95 16.36 -16.43
CA TYR A 167 8.80 17.02 -15.84
C TYR A 167 7.54 16.44 -16.48
N ASP A 168 6.69 15.84 -15.64
CA ASP A 168 5.37 15.31 -16.04
C ASP A 168 4.32 16.08 -15.23
N SER A 169 3.64 17.04 -15.87
CA SER A 169 2.70 17.93 -15.18
C SER A 169 1.61 17.17 -14.41
N GLN A 170 1.44 17.49 -13.13
CA GLN A 170 0.40 16.92 -12.25
C GLN A 170 -0.75 17.91 -12.03
N TRP A 171 -1.06 18.70 -13.01
CA TRP A 171 -2.08 19.76 -12.94
C TRP A 171 -3.46 19.23 -12.54
N GLN A 172 -3.81 18.01 -12.92
CA GLN A 172 -5.05 17.35 -12.50
C GLN A 172 -5.15 17.18 -10.97
N ASN A 173 -4.01 17.06 -10.30
CA ASN A 173 -3.92 16.93 -8.84
C ASN A 173 -3.73 18.28 -8.13
N GLY A 174 -3.69 19.38 -8.89
CA GLY A 174 -3.45 20.72 -8.36
C GLY A 174 -2.02 20.97 -7.88
N TYR A 175 -1.06 20.12 -8.26
CA TYR A 175 0.35 20.30 -7.94
C TYR A 175 1.09 21.03 -9.07
N ASP A 176 2.12 21.80 -8.70
CA ASP A 176 3.11 22.41 -9.56
C ASP A 176 2.54 23.33 -10.67
N VAL A 177 1.35 23.84 -10.50
CA VAL A 177 0.66 24.63 -11.51
C VAL A 177 1.49 25.87 -11.94
N PHE A 178 2.15 26.51 -10.95
CA PHE A 178 2.92 27.74 -11.20
C PHE A 178 4.41 27.60 -10.95
N ASP A 179 4.89 26.46 -10.43
CA ASP A 179 6.30 26.25 -10.06
C ASP A 179 7.26 26.43 -11.23
N LYS A 180 6.79 26.21 -12.46
CA LYS A 180 7.54 26.39 -13.67
C LYS A 180 7.19 27.64 -14.47
N VAL A 181 6.19 28.41 -14.03
CA VAL A 181 5.77 29.60 -14.76
C VAL A 181 6.67 30.78 -14.43
N SER A 182 7.37 31.31 -15.43
CA SER A 182 8.19 32.52 -15.31
C SER A 182 7.43 33.79 -15.66
N VAL A 183 6.58 33.74 -16.69
CA VAL A 183 5.76 34.88 -17.16
C VAL A 183 4.44 34.36 -17.69
N SER A 184 3.34 35.05 -17.36
CA SER A 184 2.03 34.86 -17.97
C SER A 184 1.44 36.19 -18.40
N SER A 185 0.71 36.21 -19.51
CA SER A 185 0.06 37.41 -20.04
C SER A 185 -1.36 37.06 -20.45
N GLY A 186 -2.31 37.49 -19.63
CA GLY A 186 -3.74 37.33 -19.83
C GLY A 186 -4.30 35.95 -19.51
N THR A 187 -3.50 34.93 -19.64
CA THR A 187 -3.88 33.52 -19.45
C THR A 187 -4.17 33.17 -17.98
N TYR A 188 -4.97 32.15 -17.77
CA TYR A 188 -5.33 31.66 -16.43
C TYR A 188 -5.36 30.14 -16.35
N PHE A 189 -5.27 29.63 -15.14
CA PHE A 189 -5.41 28.21 -14.86
C PHE A 189 -6.81 27.90 -14.31
N ASN A 190 -7.48 26.94 -14.93
CA ASN A 190 -8.83 26.53 -14.55
C ASN A 190 -8.90 25.02 -14.29
N ASP A 191 -9.06 24.67 -13.02
CA ASP A 191 -9.20 23.33 -12.48
C ASP A 191 -7.99 22.41 -12.80
N ASN A 192 -7.81 21.98 -14.03
CA ASN A 192 -6.77 21.05 -14.46
C ASN A 192 -6.06 21.47 -15.76
N ARG A 193 -6.22 22.72 -16.19
CA ARG A 193 -5.76 23.19 -17.51
C ARG A 193 -5.42 24.67 -17.55
N TRP A 194 -4.43 25.01 -18.35
CA TRP A 194 -4.14 26.38 -18.77
C TRP A 194 -5.08 26.80 -19.88
N VAL A 195 -5.71 27.95 -19.74
CA VAL A 195 -6.61 28.53 -20.74
C VAL A 195 -5.97 29.76 -21.33
N LEU A 196 -5.72 29.72 -22.63
CA LEU A 196 -5.17 30.83 -23.40
C LEU A 196 -6.19 31.32 -24.42
N GLN A 197 -6.58 32.58 -24.32
CA GLN A 197 -7.39 33.27 -25.33
C GLN A 197 -6.47 33.81 -26.41
N LYS A 198 -7.06 34.39 -27.44
CA LYS A 198 -6.32 35.02 -28.57
C LYS A 198 -5.27 36.02 -28.07
N GLY A 199 -4.04 35.84 -28.49
CA GLY A 199 -2.88 36.72 -28.19
C GLY A 199 -2.25 36.47 -26.82
N GLU A 200 -2.85 35.67 -25.95
CA GLU A 200 -2.34 35.36 -24.61
C GLU A 200 -1.17 34.38 -24.66
N SER A 201 -0.34 34.40 -23.63
CA SER A 201 0.83 33.54 -23.55
C SER A 201 1.19 33.13 -22.11
N VAL A 202 1.81 31.96 -21.95
CA VAL A 202 2.46 31.50 -20.73
C VAL A 202 3.86 30.99 -21.08
N THR A 203 4.82 31.29 -20.20
CA THR A 203 6.21 30.85 -20.34
C THR A 203 6.58 30.01 -19.15
N PHE A 204 6.99 28.78 -19.39
CA PHE A 204 7.53 27.85 -18.40
C PHE A 204 9.06 27.89 -18.41
N VAL A 205 9.69 27.57 -17.28
CA VAL A 205 11.14 27.50 -17.16
C VAL A 205 11.57 26.15 -16.61
N PHE A 206 12.50 25.50 -17.26
CA PHE A 206 13.07 24.22 -16.88
C PHE A 206 14.57 24.36 -16.60
N GLU A 207 14.92 24.20 -15.32
CA GLU A 207 16.29 24.30 -14.83
C GLU A 207 16.60 23.07 -13.94
N PRO A 208 17.29 22.06 -14.47
CA PRO A 208 17.60 20.84 -13.76
C PRO A 208 18.76 21.03 -12.78
N TYR A 209 18.52 21.71 -11.66
CA TYR A 209 19.44 21.83 -10.51
C TYR A 209 20.94 21.91 -10.82
N ARG A 210 21.37 22.82 -11.67
CA ARG A 210 22.76 23.07 -12.12
C ARG A 210 23.33 22.09 -13.12
N TYR A 211 22.57 21.08 -13.51
CA TYR A 211 22.98 20.30 -14.67
C TYR A 211 22.64 21.08 -15.93
N ARG A 212 23.56 21.01 -16.91
CA ARG A 212 23.25 21.48 -18.23
C ARG A 212 22.48 20.39 -18.97
N GLN A 213 21.51 20.83 -19.72
CA GLN A 213 20.75 19.98 -20.62
C GLN A 213 21.51 19.91 -21.92
N SER A 214 21.65 18.73 -22.53
CA SER A 214 22.28 18.52 -23.82
C SER A 214 21.32 18.57 -24.99
N ASP A 215 20.02 18.40 -24.69
CA ASP A 215 18.90 18.36 -25.64
C ASP A 215 17.60 18.48 -24.85
N ALA A 216 16.44 18.64 -25.51
CA ALA A 216 15.13 18.48 -24.92
C ALA A 216 14.02 18.21 -25.94
N GLU A 217 12.97 17.50 -25.45
CA GLU A 217 11.71 17.27 -26.15
C GLU A 217 10.52 17.54 -25.24
N ILE A 218 9.37 17.84 -25.84
CA ILE A 218 8.13 18.09 -25.12
C ILE A 218 6.94 17.33 -25.72
N ASP A 219 6.00 16.94 -24.82
CA ASP A 219 4.65 16.55 -25.22
C ASP A 219 3.67 17.59 -24.70
N VAL A 220 2.77 18.03 -25.55
CA VAL A 220 1.71 19.01 -25.21
C VAL A 220 0.35 18.42 -25.51
N SER A 221 -0.53 18.36 -24.51
CA SER A 221 -1.90 17.88 -24.70
C SER A 221 -2.88 19.06 -24.68
N ILE A 222 -3.63 19.21 -25.78
CA ILE A 222 -4.68 20.20 -25.93
C ILE A 222 -6.02 19.49 -25.76
N SER A 223 -6.76 19.85 -24.72
CA SER A 223 -8.06 19.23 -24.41
C SER A 223 -9.24 19.95 -25.09
N TYR A 224 -9.04 21.19 -25.53
CA TYR A 224 -10.11 21.99 -26.12
C TYR A 224 -9.52 23.06 -27.06
N ASN A 225 -9.96 23.08 -28.32
CA ASN A 225 -9.65 24.09 -29.32
C ASN A 225 -10.69 24.08 -30.46
N PRO A 226 -11.95 24.44 -30.19
CA PRO A 226 -13.04 24.34 -31.20
C PRO A 226 -12.88 25.32 -32.35
N SER A 227 -12.21 26.44 -32.13
CA SER A 227 -11.97 27.46 -33.17
C SER A 227 -10.79 27.13 -34.09
N GLY A 228 -10.00 26.09 -33.76
CA GLY A 228 -8.76 25.78 -34.48
C GLY A 228 -7.72 26.90 -34.39
N LEU A 229 -7.67 27.62 -33.25
CA LEU A 229 -6.70 28.67 -32.97
C LEU A 229 -5.30 28.07 -32.93
N PRO A 230 -4.30 28.61 -33.64
CA PRO A 230 -2.94 28.11 -33.59
C PRO A 230 -2.27 28.44 -32.27
N LEU A 231 -1.56 27.45 -31.70
CA LEU A 231 -0.66 27.60 -30.55
C LEU A 231 0.78 27.58 -31.07
N GLN A 232 1.44 28.71 -31.03
CA GLN A 232 2.85 28.83 -31.31
C GLN A 232 3.66 28.45 -30.07
N ILE A 233 4.58 27.53 -30.21
CA ILE A 233 5.51 27.07 -29.20
C ILE A 233 6.90 27.57 -29.57
N SER A 234 7.55 28.23 -28.64
CA SER A 234 8.92 28.73 -28.86
C SER A 234 9.78 28.50 -27.61
N ALA A 235 11.10 28.32 -27.78
CA ALA A 235 12.03 28.05 -26.71
C ALA A 235 13.19 29.04 -26.71
N SER A 236 13.79 29.27 -25.53
CA SER A 236 14.90 30.19 -25.35
C SER A 236 15.83 29.71 -24.23
N ALA A 237 17.13 29.92 -24.35
CA ALA A 237 18.09 29.66 -23.27
C ALA A 237 18.35 30.91 -22.40
N ASP A 238 18.04 32.11 -22.87
CA ASP A 238 18.27 33.39 -22.16
C ASP A 238 16.96 34.08 -21.68
N GLY A 239 15.80 33.52 -22.06
CA GLY A 239 14.48 34.08 -21.76
C GLY A 239 14.13 35.34 -22.58
N LYS A 240 14.99 35.75 -23.53
CA LYS A 240 14.81 36.96 -24.33
C LYS A 240 14.68 36.63 -25.81
N THR A 241 15.59 35.80 -26.32
CA THR A 241 15.64 35.39 -27.73
C THR A 241 14.98 34.03 -27.89
N PHE A 242 13.76 34.03 -28.42
CA PHE A 242 12.99 32.81 -28.62
C PHE A 242 13.17 32.25 -30.03
N ARG A 243 13.37 30.93 -30.12
CA ARG A 243 13.38 30.14 -31.36
C ARG A 243 12.04 29.38 -31.46
N GLU A 244 11.51 29.33 -32.65
CA GLU A 244 10.27 28.56 -32.88
C GLU A 244 10.55 27.06 -32.77
N VAL A 245 9.65 26.35 -32.04
CA VAL A 245 9.64 24.90 -31.92
C VAL A 245 8.58 24.31 -32.84
N ALA A 246 7.35 24.80 -32.74
CA ALA A 246 6.23 24.33 -33.54
C ALA A 246 5.05 25.32 -33.49
N GLU A 247 4.16 25.22 -34.48
CA GLU A 247 2.80 25.77 -34.45
C GLU A 247 1.81 24.61 -34.53
N ILE A 248 0.97 24.41 -33.50
CA ILE A 248 0.04 23.29 -33.40
C ILE A 248 -1.40 23.77 -33.17
N LYS A 249 -2.39 22.98 -33.61
CA LYS A 249 -3.83 23.21 -33.37
C LYS A 249 -4.47 22.07 -32.58
N SER A 250 -3.74 20.98 -32.40
CA SER A 250 -4.07 19.80 -31.63
C SER A 250 -2.86 19.37 -30.82
N SER A 251 -3.00 18.34 -29.98
CA SER A 251 -1.89 17.82 -29.18
C SER A 251 -0.67 17.46 -30.04
N GLY A 252 0.51 17.78 -29.56
CA GLY A 252 1.80 17.47 -30.18
C GLY A 252 2.65 16.58 -29.27
N ASN A 253 3.24 15.54 -29.82
CA ASN A 253 4.10 14.61 -29.09
C ASN A 253 5.51 14.65 -29.69
N SER A 254 6.50 14.45 -28.79
CA SER A 254 7.94 14.42 -29.15
C SER A 254 8.38 15.62 -30.00
N LEU A 255 7.93 16.82 -29.62
CA LEU A 255 8.38 18.06 -30.28
C LEU A 255 9.80 18.36 -29.77
N GLU A 256 10.78 18.20 -30.64
CA GLU A 256 12.19 18.50 -30.35
C GLU A 256 12.43 20.01 -30.26
N LEU A 257 13.22 20.43 -29.27
CA LEU A 257 13.66 21.81 -29.16
C LEU A 257 14.86 22.09 -30.11
N PRO A 258 15.03 23.33 -30.58
CA PRO A 258 16.17 23.70 -31.46
C PRO A 258 17.51 23.35 -30.82
N LYS A 259 18.34 22.64 -31.56
CA LYS A 259 19.65 22.13 -31.09
C LYS A 259 20.64 23.24 -30.72
N ASP A 260 20.53 24.40 -31.35
CA ASP A 260 21.37 25.58 -31.09
C ASP A 260 21.14 26.23 -29.73
N LEU A 261 20.06 25.83 -29.01
CA LEU A 261 19.82 26.24 -27.63
C LEU A 261 20.68 25.46 -26.63
N PHE A 262 21.26 24.34 -27.03
CA PHE A 262 22.01 23.43 -26.15
C PHE A 262 23.52 23.46 -26.39
N PRO A 263 24.34 23.22 -25.34
CA PRO A 263 23.97 22.83 -23.98
C PRO A 263 23.52 24.01 -23.13
N ALA A 264 22.39 23.89 -22.44
CA ALA A 264 21.80 24.95 -21.63
C ALA A 264 21.58 24.55 -20.16
N GLY A 265 21.84 25.46 -19.23
CA GLY A 265 21.49 25.26 -17.83
C GLY A 265 20.01 25.51 -17.57
N LYS A 266 19.38 26.34 -18.37
CA LYS A 266 18.00 26.79 -18.26
C LYS A 266 17.35 26.88 -19.61
N ILE A 267 16.11 26.45 -19.74
CA ILE A 267 15.30 26.59 -20.94
C ILE A 267 13.97 27.27 -20.56
N PHE A 268 13.64 28.31 -21.31
CA PHE A 268 12.34 28.97 -21.26
C PHE A 268 11.50 28.45 -22.43
N LEU A 269 10.28 27.97 -22.13
CA LEU A 269 9.36 27.42 -23.12
C LEU A 269 8.08 28.27 -23.13
N LYS A 270 7.83 28.97 -24.23
CA LYS A 270 6.71 29.90 -24.35
C LYS A 270 5.62 29.32 -25.25
N PHE A 271 4.42 29.32 -24.74
CA PHE A 271 3.19 29.02 -25.46
C PHE A 271 2.42 30.31 -25.69
N LYS A 272 2.09 30.60 -26.91
CA LYS A 272 1.36 31.80 -27.31
C LYS A 272 0.31 31.45 -28.35
N THR A 273 -0.92 31.92 -28.15
CA THR A 273 -1.96 31.83 -29.17
C THR A 273 -1.74 32.89 -30.24
N VAL A 274 -1.78 32.48 -31.49
CA VAL A 274 -1.60 33.35 -32.65
C VAL A 274 -2.76 33.27 -33.61
N GLY A 275 -2.84 34.16 -34.62
CA GLY A 275 -3.92 34.21 -35.61
C GLY A 275 -5.02 35.20 -35.27
N GLU A 276 -5.91 35.42 -36.21
CA GLU A 276 -6.92 36.49 -36.15
C GLU A 276 -8.26 36.07 -35.57
N LYS A 277 -8.56 34.78 -35.54
CA LYS A 277 -9.82 34.24 -35.01
C LYS A 277 -9.94 34.42 -33.50
N ASN A 278 -11.10 34.82 -33.06
CA ASN A 278 -11.42 34.78 -31.64
C ASN A 278 -11.63 33.31 -31.19
N GLY A 279 -11.06 32.94 -30.02
CA GLY A 279 -11.15 31.61 -29.54
C GLY A 279 -10.27 31.40 -28.30
N GLN A 280 -10.30 30.21 -27.79
CA GLN A 280 -9.44 29.79 -26.68
C GLN A 280 -8.86 28.39 -26.92
N ILE A 281 -7.67 28.18 -26.41
CA ILE A 281 -7.01 26.87 -26.31
C ILE A 281 -6.91 26.47 -24.84
N GLN A 282 -7.16 25.21 -24.55
CA GLN A 282 -6.97 24.65 -23.22
C GLN A 282 -5.90 23.56 -23.27
N ILE A 283 -4.78 23.81 -22.56
CA ILE A 283 -3.66 22.88 -22.41
C ILE A 283 -3.81 22.19 -21.03
N ASN A 284 -4.00 20.89 -21.04
CA ASN A 284 -4.24 20.08 -19.83
C ASN A 284 -3.04 19.23 -19.40
N LYS A 285 -2.00 19.12 -20.25
CA LYS A 285 -0.78 18.39 -19.93
C LYS A 285 0.42 18.96 -20.67
N LEU A 286 1.55 19.02 -19.96
CA LEU A 286 2.86 19.33 -20.49
C LEU A 286 3.87 18.35 -19.89
N ASN A 287 4.58 17.62 -20.75
CA ASN A 287 5.74 16.84 -20.37
C ASN A 287 6.98 17.47 -20.98
N TYR A 288 8.07 17.45 -20.23
CA TYR A 288 9.37 17.93 -20.68
C TYR A 288 10.43 16.89 -20.35
N ARG A 289 11.28 16.54 -21.30
CA ARG A 289 12.35 15.57 -21.13
C ARG A 289 13.64 16.14 -21.68
N ALA A 290 14.71 16.08 -20.89
CA ALA A 290 16.01 16.60 -21.28
C ALA A 290 17.14 15.69 -20.76
N PRO A 291 17.96 15.09 -21.64
CA PRO A 291 19.21 14.48 -21.22
C PRO A 291 20.11 15.53 -20.54
N ILE A 292 20.69 15.19 -19.41
CA ILE A 292 21.57 16.10 -18.66
C ILE A 292 23.04 15.71 -18.81
N ILE A 293 23.89 16.71 -18.76
CA ILE A 293 25.35 16.53 -18.80
C ILE A 293 25.81 16.23 -17.36
N GLY A 294 26.24 15.01 -17.12
CA GLY A 294 26.67 14.48 -15.84
C GLY A 294 26.36 12.99 -15.74
N THR A 295 26.93 12.28 -14.78
CA THR A 295 26.59 10.87 -14.56
C THR A 295 25.32 10.76 -13.73
N ALA A 296 24.50 9.75 -13.98
CA ALA A 296 23.29 9.46 -13.19
C ALA A 296 23.62 9.25 -11.69
N ALA A 297 24.80 8.67 -11.39
CA ALA A 297 25.29 8.49 -10.04
C ALA A 297 25.61 9.83 -9.33
N ASP A 298 26.21 10.80 -10.03
CA ASP A 298 26.50 12.12 -9.45
C ASP A 298 25.22 12.87 -9.10
N VAL A 299 24.21 12.75 -9.94
CA VAL A 299 22.90 13.36 -9.71
C VAL A 299 22.20 12.71 -8.54
N GLN A 300 22.18 11.38 -8.48
CA GLN A 300 21.55 10.65 -7.38
C GLN A 300 22.24 10.93 -6.03
N ASN A 301 23.56 10.96 -5.99
CA ASN A 301 24.31 11.25 -4.78
C ASN A 301 24.11 12.69 -4.27
N ARG A 302 23.97 13.67 -5.17
CA ARG A 302 23.76 15.07 -4.78
C ARG A 302 22.35 15.35 -4.24
N LEU A 303 21.36 14.61 -4.71
CA LEU A 303 19.97 14.77 -4.32
C LEU A 303 19.51 13.70 -3.32
N ALA A 304 20.35 12.70 -3.02
CA ALA A 304 20.09 11.75 -1.96
C ALA A 304 19.89 12.48 -0.62
N GLY A 305 18.78 12.25 0.05
CA GLY A 305 18.42 12.91 1.31
C GLY A 305 17.79 14.30 1.18
N ALA A 306 17.33 14.70 -0.01
CA ALA A 306 16.56 15.94 -0.17
C ALA A 306 15.06 15.72 0.13
N PHE A 307 14.43 16.68 0.80
CA PHE A 307 13.05 16.62 1.27
C PHE A 307 12.23 17.83 0.80
N TYR A 308 10.95 17.62 0.59
CA TYR A 308 9.99 18.66 0.20
C TYR A 308 8.96 18.91 1.30
N ILE A 309 8.82 20.15 1.79
CA ILE A 309 7.97 20.44 2.97
C ILE A 309 7.39 21.85 2.94
N GLY A 310 6.19 22.01 3.47
CA GLY A 310 5.55 23.31 3.67
C GLY A 310 5.99 24.05 4.94
N LEU A 311 5.96 25.38 4.92
CA LEU A 311 6.57 26.28 5.91
C LEU A 311 5.74 26.61 7.14
N SER A 312 4.62 26.05 7.40
CA SER A 312 3.78 26.48 8.53
C SER A 312 3.38 25.37 9.48
N GLU A 313 4.07 24.26 9.44
CA GLU A 313 3.69 23.03 10.16
C GLU A 313 4.90 22.39 10.83
N ASP A 314 4.67 21.75 11.98
CA ASP A 314 5.61 20.76 12.52
C ASP A 314 5.50 19.49 11.67
N VAL A 315 6.47 19.28 10.78
CA VAL A 315 6.47 18.15 9.85
C VAL A 315 7.36 17.04 10.39
N LYS A 316 6.83 15.82 10.42
CA LYS A 316 7.67 14.62 10.61
C LYS A 316 8.36 14.31 9.29
N LEU A 317 9.69 14.30 9.31
CA LEU A 317 10.49 13.87 8.16
C LEU A 317 10.45 12.34 8.09
N ASP A 318 9.89 11.82 7.03
CA ASP A 318 9.98 10.41 6.69
C ASP A 318 11.21 10.22 5.79
N ILE A 319 12.24 9.57 6.33
CA ILE A 319 13.51 9.37 5.66
C ILE A 319 13.58 7.93 5.17
N SER A 320 13.68 7.75 3.86
CA SER A 320 13.79 6.41 3.27
C SER A 320 15.08 5.70 3.71
N SER A 321 15.03 4.37 3.75
CA SER A 321 16.18 3.51 4.06
C SER A 321 17.39 3.76 3.15
N ALA A 322 17.16 4.21 1.92
CA ALA A 322 18.22 4.53 0.95
C ALA A 322 19.16 5.67 1.41
N VAL A 323 18.73 6.50 2.36
CA VAL A 323 19.54 7.62 2.89
C VAL A 323 19.89 7.47 4.36
N CYS A 324 19.57 6.36 5.01
CA CYS A 324 19.94 6.10 6.42
C CYS A 324 21.46 6.14 6.66
N ASP A 325 22.26 5.82 5.66
CA ASP A 325 23.73 5.92 5.72
C ASP A 325 24.27 7.34 5.43
N SER A 326 23.42 8.29 5.09
CA SER A 326 23.82 9.67 4.83
C SER A 326 24.28 10.36 6.13
N LYS A 327 25.33 11.14 6.01
CA LYS A 327 25.79 12.08 7.04
C LYS A 327 25.32 13.52 6.78
N GLU A 328 24.31 13.69 5.96
CA GLU A 328 23.80 14.99 5.54
C GLU A 328 22.31 14.92 5.26
N ILE A 329 21.56 15.90 5.75
CA ILE A 329 20.19 16.18 5.30
C ILE A 329 20.25 17.36 4.35
N ARG A 330 19.60 17.24 3.20
CA ARG A 330 19.49 18.30 2.18
C ARG A 330 18.08 18.81 2.08
N LEU A 331 17.90 20.08 2.38
CA LEU A 331 16.65 20.78 2.12
C LEU A 331 16.76 21.51 0.79
N LEU A 332 15.82 21.26 -0.10
CA LEU A 332 15.77 21.89 -1.40
C LEU A 332 14.72 23.00 -1.39
N LEU A 333 15.16 24.23 -1.50
CA LEU A 333 14.30 25.41 -1.50
C LEU A 333 13.92 25.80 -2.93
N SER A 334 12.77 26.42 -3.08
CA SER A 334 12.40 27.08 -4.34
C SER A 334 13.44 28.13 -4.73
N PRO A 335 13.71 28.28 -6.02
CA PRO A 335 14.60 29.35 -6.52
C PRO A 335 14.19 30.72 -5.95
N GLY A 336 15.17 31.48 -5.45
CA GLY A 336 14.93 32.80 -4.84
C GLY A 336 14.52 32.80 -3.36
N SER A 337 14.26 31.63 -2.75
CA SER A 337 13.96 31.53 -1.32
C SER A 337 15.20 31.72 -0.47
N ASN A 338 15.19 32.74 0.42
CA ASN A 338 16.25 33.01 1.39
C ASN A 338 15.73 32.64 2.79
N ALA A 339 16.02 31.46 3.27
CA ALA A 339 15.69 31.05 4.63
C ALA A 339 16.95 30.58 5.38
N GLU A 340 17.05 30.94 6.64
CA GLU A 340 18.09 30.47 7.56
C GLU A 340 17.51 29.38 8.45
N PHE A 341 18.21 28.29 8.60
CA PHE A 341 17.77 27.15 9.39
C PHE A 341 18.73 26.88 10.58
N SER A 342 18.17 26.25 11.57
CA SER A 342 18.93 25.62 12.65
C SER A 342 18.56 24.15 12.75
N ALA A 343 19.47 23.33 13.23
CA ALA A 343 19.23 21.92 13.49
C ALA A 343 19.71 21.55 14.90
N ASP A 344 18.83 20.95 15.69
CA ASP A 344 19.14 20.30 16.94
C ASP A 344 19.21 18.80 16.69
N ILE A 345 20.35 18.17 16.96
CA ILE A 345 20.66 16.78 16.58
C ILE A 345 20.90 15.99 17.86
N GLU A 346 20.12 14.95 18.08
CA GLU A 346 20.21 14.02 19.21
C GLU A 346 20.63 12.65 18.68
N PRO A 347 21.81 12.15 18.99
CA PRO A 347 22.24 10.81 18.60
C PRO A 347 21.60 9.73 19.46
N LEU A 348 21.59 8.47 18.96
CA LEU A 348 21.19 7.30 19.75
C LEU A 348 22.15 7.04 20.92
N GLU A 349 23.45 7.30 20.70
CA GLU A 349 24.51 7.20 21.73
C GLU A 349 25.42 8.44 21.63
N GLY A 350 25.55 9.22 22.69
CA GLY A 350 26.42 10.40 22.71
C GLY A 350 25.70 11.69 23.14
N SER A 351 26.40 12.81 23.01
CA SER A 351 25.87 14.11 23.41
C SER A 351 25.16 14.83 22.27
N PRO A 352 24.01 15.51 22.53
CA PRO A 352 23.34 16.32 21.54
C PRO A 352 24.21 17.43 20.96
N SER A 353 24.01 17.75 19.69
CA SER A 353 24.69 18.85 19.00
C SER A 353 23.69 19.82 18.39
N LYS A 354 24.10 21.08 18.21
CA LYS A 354 23.25 22.15 17.68
C LYS A 354 23.99 22.89 16.57
N LEU A 355 23.34 22.98 15.43
CA LEU A 355 23.79 23.75 14.28
C LEU A 355 22.95 25.02 14.13
N ARG A 356 23.56 26.11 13.70
CA ARG A 356 22.94 27.42 13.50
C ARG A 356 23.44 28.04 12.19
N GLY A 357 22.66 28.99 11.64
CA GLY A 357 23.08 29.75 10.49
C GLY A 357 23.13 28.96 9.18
N LEU A 358 22.40 27.87 9.08
CA LEU A 358 22.36 27.03 7.89
C LEU A 358 21.56 27.73 6.80
N ARG A 359 22.21 28.05 5.68
CA ARG A 359 21.59 28.71 4.51
C ARG A 359 21.89 27.94 3.24
N ALA A 360 21.07 28.18 2.23
CA ALA A 360 21.41 27.72 0.88
C ALA A 360 22.74 28.35 0.46
N ASN A 361 23.64 27.54 -0.04
CA ASN A 361 24.88 28.05 -0.62
C ASN A 361 24.51 28.92 -1.84
N PRO A 362 24.93 30.21 -1.94
CA PRO A 362 24.65 31.05 -3.10
C PRO A 362 25.08 30.42 -4.42
N ASN A 363 26.11 29.58 -4.36
CA ASN A 363 26.59 28.80 -5.51
C ASN A 363 25.86 27.46 -5.70
N GLU A 364 24.91 27.07 -4.84
CA GLU A 364 24.09 25.89 -4.93
C GLU A 364 22.62 26.33 -4.86
N SER A 365 22.01 26.59 -6.03
CA SER A 365 20.65 27.13 -6.06
C SER A 365 19.70 26.26 -5.22
N GLY A 366 19.23 26.86 -4.11
CA GLY A 366 18.18 26.29 -3.28
C GLY A 366 18.53 25.15 -2.34
N VAL A 367 19.74 24.65 -2.28
CA VAL A 367 20.11 23.54 -1.37
C VAL A 367 20.69 24.05 -0.06
N VAL A 368 20.00 23.75 1.07
CA VAL A 368 20.54 23.90 2.41
C VAL A 368 21.10 22.53 2.87
N LYS A 369 22.37 22.47 3.17
CA LYS A 369 23.01 21.27 3.71
C LYS A 369 23.05 21.33 5.23
N ILE A 370 22.58 20.26 5.86
CA ILE A 370 22.62 20.06 7.31
C ILE A 370 23.59 18.91 7.53
N PRO A 371 24.85 19.18 7.87
CA PRO A 371 25.82 18.13 8.14
C PRO A 371 25.47 17.44 9.45
N LEU A 372 25.54 16.12 9.45
CA LEU A 372 25.24 15.30 10.61
C LEU A 372 26.55 14.77 11.21
N PRO A 373 26.68 14.76 12.56
CA PRO A 373 27.90 14.22 13.21
C PRO A 373 28.02 12.70 13.01
N LEU A 374 26.90 12.03 12.82
CA LEU A 374 26.77 10.58 12.62
C LEU A 374 25.88 10.32 11.40
N LYS A 375 25.77 9.06 10.99
CA LYS A 375 24.78 8.65 9.98
C LYS A 375 23.37 8.85 10.54
N LEU A 376 22.40 9.10 9.66
CA LEU A 376 20.99 9.23 10.04
C LEU A 376 20.49 8.02 10.83
N SER A 377 20.92 6.82 10.46
CA SER A 377 20.63 5.57 11.20
C SER A 377 21.08 5.58 12.66
N ASP A 378 22.05 6.38 13.01
CA ASP A 378 22.65 6.44 14.36
C ASP A 378 22.13 7.65 15.17
N LEU A 379 21.16 8.39 14.62
CA LEU A 379 20.53 9.54 15.26
C LEU A 379 19.14 9.17 15.79
N LYS A 380 18.84 9.60 17.01
CA LYS A 380 17.54 9.46 17.63
C LYS A 380 16.55 10.50 17.11
N LYS A 381 17.05 11.76 16.99
CA LYS A 381 16.19 12.88 16.59
C LYS A 381 17.01 13.97 15.90
N VAL A 382 16.45 14.54 14.86
CA VAL A 382 16.95 15.79 14.26
C VAL A 382 15.76 16.74 14.14
N LYS A 383 15.79 17.86 14.86
CA LYS A 383 14.79 18.92 14.73
C LYS A 383 15.41 20.08 13.94
N ILE A 384 14.84 20.37 12.78
CA ILE A 384 15.24 21.47 11.92
C ILE A 384 14.18 22.56 12.05
N ALA A 385 14.59 23.81 12.27
CA ALA A 385 13.70 24.93 12.34
C ALA A 385 14.16 26.08 11.44
N ALA A 386 13.23 26.72 10.75
CA ALA A 386 13.51 27.94 10.02
C ALA A 386 13.49 29.12 10.97
N LYS A 387 14.54 29.98 10.89
CA LYS A 387 14.62 31.21 11.67
C LYS A 387 13.55 32.19 11.21
N ASP A 388 12.92 32.86 12.17
CA ASP A 388 11.88 33.88 11.93
C ASP A 388 10.63 33.39 11.17
N LYS A 389 10.46 32.08 11.09
CA LYS A 389 9.32 31.44 10.47
C LYS A 389 8.74 30.35 11.40
N ASN A 390 7.44 30.25 11.45
CA ASN A 390 6.76 29.24 12.26
C ASN A 390 6.77 27.87 11.57
N TRP A 391 7.98 27.36 11.28
CA TRP A 391 8.21 26.09 10.61
C TRP A 391 9.28 25.27 11.32
N SER A 392 8.97 24.04 11.57
CA SER A 392 9.97 23.05 11.96
C SER A 392 9.73 21.71 11.30
N ALA A 393 10.79 20.97 11.07
CA ALA A 393 10.73 19.59 10.64
C ALA A 393 11.48 18.74 11.66
N THR A 394 10.87 17.65 12.06
CA THR A 394 11.47 16.73 12.99
C THR A 394 11.64 15.37 12.30
N TYR A 395 12.89 14.95 12.17
CA TYR A 395 13.23 13.55 12.05
C TYR A 395 13.32 12.99 13.47
N GLU A 396 12.46 12.11 13.80
CA GLU A 396 12.71 11.15 14.85
C GLU A 396 13.07 9.87 14.13
N SER A 397 14.21 9.30 14.50
CA SER A 397 14.32 7.89 14.21
C SER A 397 13.07 7.31 14.87
N LYS A 398 12.02 7.10 14.07
CA LYS A 398 11.23 5.94 14.36
C LYS A 398 12.32 4.90 14.59
N GLU A 399 12.20 4.06 15.62
CA GLU A 399 12.75 2.74 15.48
C GLU A 399 12.10 2.17 14.22
N SER A 400 12.39 2.76 13.07
CA SER A 400 12.10 2.22 11.75
C SER A 400 13.16 1.17 11.64
N THR A 401 12.82 0.06 12.18
CA THR A 401 13.49 -1.17 11.87
C THR A 401 13.63 -1.16 10.36
N PRO A 402 14.86 -1.05 9.82
CA PRO A 402 14.99 -1.20 8.39
C PRO A 402 14.35 -2.53 8.01
N ALA A 403 13.61 -2.55 6.94
CA ALA A 403 12.92 -3.77 6.49
C ALA A 403 13.89 -4.95 6.33
N LEU A 404 15.16 -4.64 6.08
CA LEU A 404 16.29 -5.58 6.05
C LEU A 404 17.36 -5.19 7.10
N ILE A 405 17.53 -5.99 8.13
CA ILE A 405 18.37 -5.65 9.29
C ILE A 405 19.85 -5.95 9.04
N LYS A 406 20.70 -4.93 9.22
CA LYS A 406 22.19 -5.02 9.14
C LYS A 406 22.85 -5.20 10.51
N ARG A 407 22.14 -4.89 11.59
CA ARG A 407 22.52 -5.14 12.99
C ARG A 407 21.28 -5.62 13.73
N ASP A 408 21.36 -6.81 14.32
CA ASP A 408 20.22 -7.36 15.05
C ASP A 408 20.11 -6.68 16.43
N ILE A 409 18.99 -6.02 16.67
CA ILE A 409 18.65 -5.39 17.97
C ILE A 409 17.52 -6.14 18.69
N TYR A 410 16.91 -7.13 18.06
CA TYR A 410 15.74 -7.86 18.56
C TYR A 410 16.09 -9.23 19.14
N GLY A 411 17.20 -9.78 18.72
CA GLY A 411 17.64 -11.11 19.09
C GLY A 411 18.50 -11.18 20.35
N PHE A 412 18.99 -12.39 20.63
CA PHE A 412 19.88 -12.67 21.73
C PHE A 412 21.09 -13.45 21.23
N ASN A 413 22.29 -12.99 21.58
CA ASN A 413 23.53 -13.72 21.33
C ASN A 413 23.55 -14.99 22.22
N LEU A 414 23.59 -16.16 21.58
CA LEU A 414 23.60 -17.46 22.22
C LEU A 414 25.01 -18.03 22.38
N PHE A 415 25.91 -17.62 21.49
CA PHE A 415 27.31 -18.02 21.52
C PHE A 415 28.14 -17.06 20.67
N ASP A 416 29.26 -16.61 21.22
CA ASP A 416 30.22 -15.75 20.54
C ASP A 416 31.62 -16.32 20.72
N SER A 417 32.29 -16.62 19.60
CA SER A 417 33.70 -16.96 19.54
C SER A 417 34.33 -16.33 18.29
N ASP A 418 35.64 -16.37 18.28
CA ASP A 418 36.41 -15.89 17.12
C ASP A 418 36.10 -16.66 15.83
N GLN A 419 35.65 -17.89 15.89
CA GLN A 419 35.38 -18.73 14.73
C GLN A 419 33.93 -18.70 14.27
N LEU A 420 32.97 -18.68 15.20
CA LEU A 420 31.55 -18.77 14.95
C LEU A 420 30.76 -17.95 15.96
N LYS A 421 29.84 -17.15 15.44
CA LYS A 421 28.81 -16.45 16.22
C LYS A 421 27.46 -17.09 15.97
N ILE A 422 26.67 -17.27 17.02
CA ILE A 422 25.33 -17.87 16.97
C ILE A 422 24.39 -17.00 17.81
N TRP A 423 23.29 -16.58 17.22
CA TRP A 423 22.25 -15.84 17.94
C TRP A 423 20.85 -16.25 17.50
N SER A 424 19.86 -16.01 18.35
CA SER A 424 18.45 -16.12 17.97
C SER A 424 17.89 -14.78 17.55
N THR A 425 16.95 -14.76 16.62
CA THR A 425 16.18 -13.57 16.26
C THR A 425 14.71 -13.95 16.02
N PRO A 426 13.75 -13.05 16.27
CA PRO A 426 12.35 -13.31 15.95
C PRO A 426 12.13 -13.65 14.46
N ALA A 427 11.15 -14.48 14.19
CA ALA A 427 10.82 -14.92 12.82
C ALA A 427 10.45 -13.75 11.90
N GLU A 428 9.80 -12.73 12.45
CA GLU A 428 9.33 -11.54 11.73
C GLU A 428 10.47 -10.66 11.19
N ILE A 429 11.71 -10.92 11.62
CA ILE A 429 12.87 -10.06 11.30
C ILE A 429 13.63 -10.61 10.10
N LYS A 430 13.73 -9.82 9.04
CA LYS A 430 14.52 -10.14 7.85
C LYS A 430 15.98 -9.76 8.06
N ILE A 431 16.87 -10.72 8.00
CA ILE A 431 18.30 -10.61 8.31
C ILE A 431 19.11 -10.47 7.02
N SER A 432 19.91 -9.40 6.88
CA SER A 432 20.82 -9.24 5.75
C SER A 432 22.00 -10.20 5.81
N ARG A 433 22.67 -10.42 4.66
CA ARG A 433 23.92 -11.20 4.60
C ARG A 433 25.07 -10.58 5.41
N GLU A 434 25.00 -9.29 5.71
CA GLU A 434 26.00 -8.53 6.44
C GLU A 434 25.62 -8.32 7.91
N CYS A 435 24.45 -8.79 8.35
CA CYS A 435 23.95 -8.55 9.69
C CYS A 435 24.95 -9.00 10.76
N THR A 436 25.07 -8.17 11.78
CA THR A 436 25.90 -8.46 12.95
C THR A 436 25.02 -8.91 14.13
N PRO A 437 25.56 -9.73 15.06
CA PRO A 437 24.79 -10.25 16.20
C PRO A 437 24.36 -9.13 17.15
N PRO A 438 23.28 -9.38 17.93
CA PRO A 438 22.79 -8.46 18.95
C PRO A 438 23.77 -8.36 20.14
N LYS A 439 23.69 -7.24 20.87
CA LYS A 439 24.44 -7.05 22.12
C LYS A 439 23.89 -7.89 23.27
N ASN A 440 22.55 -8.05 23.31
CA ASN A 440 21.87 -8.81 24.36
C ASN A 440 22.29 -10.28 24.34
N THR A 441 22.47 -10.88 25.49
CA THR A 441 22.81 -12.30 25.61
C THR A 441 21.61 -13.12 26.07
N GLY A 442 21.49 -14.32 25.55
CA GLY A 442 20.48 -15.31 25.94
C GLY A 442 21.08 -16.69 26.06
N LYS A 443 20.33 -17.64 26.60
CA LYS A 443 20.81 -19.02 26.76
C LYS A 443 19.90 -20.06 26.12
N VAL A 444 18.67 -19.67 25.80
CA VAL A 444 17.60 -20.61 25.43
C VAL A 444 16.87 -20.06 24.21
N LEU A 445 16.55 -20.91 23.24
CA LEU A 445 15.59 -20.63 22.19
C LEU A 445 14.18 -20.95 22.73
N SER A 446 13.32 -19.95 22.84
CA SER A 446 11.99 -20.11 23.45
C SER A 446 10.87 -19.79 22.47
N ILE A 447 9.83 -20.62 22.47
CA ILE A 447 8.57 -20.40 21.77
C ILE A 447 7.39 -20.57 22.72
N SER A 448 6.23 -20.07 22.31
CA SER A 448 4.94 -20.30 23.00
C SER A 448 3.85 -20.54 21.97
N ALA A 449 3.08 -21.62 22.14
CA ALA A 449 2.08 -22.06 21.19
C ALA A 449 0.88 -22.73 21.87
N ALA A 450 -0.25 -22.81 21.19
CA ALA A 450 -1.35 -23.72 21.55
C ALA A 450 -1.10 -25.12 20.96
N ALA A 451 -1.95 -26.11 21.29
CA ALA A 451 -1.99 -27.34 20.51
C ALA A 451 -2.53 -27.06 19.09
N ASN A 452 -2.11 -27.82 18.09
CA ASN A 452 -2.45 -27.59 16.67
C ASN A 452 -2.03 -26.21 16.14
N ASP A 453 -1.04 -25.59 16.76
CA ASP A 453 -0.44 -24.30 16.40
C ASP A 453 0.92 -24.52 15.74
N CYS A 454 1.42 -23.53 15.00
CA CYS A 454 2.71 -23.63 14.34
C CYS A 454 3.53 -22.36 14.55
N GLU A 455 4.59 -22.45 15.32
CA GLU A 455 5.47 -21.33 15.66
C GLU A 455 6.81 -21.40 14.92
N SER A 456 7.27 -20.24 14.47
CA SER A 456 8.56 -20.10 13.82
C SER A 456 9.59 -19.39 14.67
N ALA A 457 10.85 -19.77 14.50
CA ALA A 457 12.00 -19.10 15.12
C ALA A 457 13.19 -19.10 14.18
N GLN A 458 14.13 -18.20 14.41
CA GLN A 458 15.38 -18.15 13.66
C GLN A 458 16.58 -18.32 14.59
N ILE A 459 17.54 -19.16 14.16
CA ILE A 459 18.91 -19.20 14.66
C ILE A 459 19.84 -18.73 13.54
N VAL A 460 20.68 -17.77 13.86
CA VAL A 460 21.50 -17.08 12.87
C VAL A 460 22.97 -17.38 13.11
N PHE A 461 23.70 -17.63 12.03
CA PHE A 461 25.12 -18.00 12.06
C PHE A 461 25.96 -17.00 11.28
N ARG A 462 27.16 -16.72 11.80
CA ARG A 462 28.20 -15.98 11.09
C ARG A 462 29.56 -16.56 11.43
N ALA A 463 30.28 -17.08 10.44
CA ALA A 463 31.53 -17.75 10.64
C ALA A 463 32.72 -17.07 9.93
N LYS A 464 33.93 -17.24 10.47
CA LYS A 464 35.18 -16.77 9.85
C LYS A 464 35.68 -17.68 8.72
N LYS A 465 35.14 -18.90 8.59
CA LYS A 465 35.46 -19.87 7.53
C LYS A 465 34.20 -20.42 6.92
N SER A 466 34.21 -20.71 5.62
CA SER A 466 33.13 -21.43 4.94
C SER A 466 33.13 -22.90 5.35
N GLY A 467 31.96 -23.54 5.36
CA GLY A 467 31.82 -24.96 5.68
C GLY A 467 30.36 -25.35 5.88
N ASN A 468 30.13 -26.61 6.26
CA ASN A 468 28.82 -27.14 6.58
C ASN A 468 28.63 -27.23 8.09
N LEU A 469 27.55 -26.65 8.59
CA LEU A 469 27.06 -26.89 9.95
C LEU A 469 26.23 -28.17 9.95
N LYS A 470 26.49 -29.06 10.91
CA LYS A 470 25.59 -30.18 11.20
C LYS A 470 24.63 -29.77 12.30
N ILE A 471 23.34 -29.97 12.05
CA ILE A 471 22.26 -29.51 12.92
C ILE A 471 21.37 -30.71 13.27
N GLU A 472 21.20 -30.94 14.56
CA GLU A 472 20.33 -31.98 15.10
C GLU A 472 19.41 -31.36 16.15
N ILE A 473 18.12 -31.62 16.07
CA ILE A 473 17.16 -31.25 17.10
C ILE A 473 16.59 -32.48 17.78
N SER A 474 16.47 -32.46 19.10
CA SER A 474 15.87 -33.56 19.86
C SER A 474 14.36 -33.41 19.97
N ASP A 475 13.66 -34.46 20.36
CA ASP A 475 12.31 -34.35 20.90
C ASP A 475 12.27 -33.29 21.99
N LEU A 476 11.15 -32.54 22.07
CA LEU A 476 10.87 -31.68 23.22
C LEU A 476 10.02 -32.47 24.21
N LYS A 477 10.45 -32.54 25.48
CA LYS A 477 9.82 -33.35 26.53
C LYS A 477 9.28 -32.47 27.64
N ASN A 478 8.08 -32.77 28.07
CA ASN A 478 7.50 -32.24 29.29
C ASN A 478 7.91 -33.14 30.46
N ALA A 479 8.61 -32.59 31.41
CA ALA A 479 9.13 -33.36 32.57
C ALA A 479 8.03 -33.78 33.55
N GLU A 480 6.91 -33.04 33.60
CA GLU A 480 5.81 -33.31 34.56
C GLU A 480 4.86 -34.39 34.02
N SER A 481 4.46 -34.30 32.76
CA SER A 481 3.49 -35.22 32.15
C SER A 481 4.13 -36.40 31.42
N GLY A 482 5.43 -36.33 31.13
CA GLY A 482 6.12 -37.32 30.30
C GLY A 482 5.79 -37.17 28.77
N ALA A 483 4.89 -36.27 28.42
CA ALA A 483 4.50 -36.02 27.02
C ALA A 483 5.68 -35.46 26.20
N LYS A 484 5.65 -35.71 24.91
CA LYS A 484 6.69 -35.23 24.01
C LYS A 484 6.15 -34.66 22.70
N ILE A 485 6.84 -33.65 22.15
CA ILE A 485 6.71 -33.19 20.79
C ILE A 485 7.88 -33.82 20.03
N PRO A 486 7.62 -34.75 19.09
CA PRO A 486 8.67 -35.45 18.36
C PRO A 486 9.53 -34.51 17.51
N ALA A 487 10.81 -34.81 17.36
CA ALA A 487 11.71 -34.05 16.49
C ALA A 487 11.24 -34.04 15.02
N SER A 488 10.48 -35.04 14.57
CA SER A 488 9.83 -35.08 13.26
C SER A 488 8.78 -33.99 13.02
N ASN A 489 8.28 -33.37 14.08
CA ASN A 489 7.35 -32.24 14.03
C ASN A 489 8.08 -30.87 13.96
N ILE A 490 9.42 -30.90 13.96
CA ILE A 490 10.24 -29.68 13.90
C ILE A 490 10.98 -29.67 12.55
N GLU A 491 10.56 -28.78 11.68
CA GLU A 491 11.12 -28.66 10.35
C GLU A 491 12.23 -27.58 10.30
N LEU A 492 13.31 -27.90 9.62
CA LEU A 492 14.49 -27.02 9.50
C LEU A 492 14.62 -26.54 8.04
N PHE A 493 14.86 -25.25 7.86
CA PHE A 493 15.03 -24.65 6.54
C PHE A 493 16.27 -23.73 6.50
N CYS A 494 16.99 -23.82 5.40
CA CYS A 494 17.97 -22.80 5.02
C CYS A 494 17.24 -21.60 4.44
N VAL A 495 17.42 -20.42 5.03
CA VAL A 495 16.88 -19.19 4.45
C VAL A 495 17.67 -18.84 3.19
N GLY A 496 16.98 -18.86 2.05
CA GLY A 496 17.53 -18.41 0.77
C GLY A 496 17.45 -16.89 0.61
N TYR A 497 18.27 -16.37 -0.30
CA TYR A 497 18.31 -14.95 -0.63
C TYR A 497 18.08 -14.74 -2.12
N VAL A 498 17.37 -13.67 -2.45
CA VAL A 498 17.12 -13.28 -3.84
C VAL A 498 17.52 -11.82 -4.05
N PRO A 499 18.12 -11.48 -5.23
CA PRO A 499 18.60 -10.12 -5.49
C PRO A 499 17.43 -9.19 -5.83
N VAL A 500 17.22 -8.17 -5.03
CA VAL A 500 16.37 -7.03 -5.38
C VAL A 500 17.24 -5.99 -6.06
N SER A 501 17.09 -5.85 -7.36
CA SER A 501 17.81 -4.85 -8.15
C SER A 501 17.07 -3.52 -8.23
N GLN A 502 15.73 -3.57 -8.13
CA GLN A 502 14.84 -2.43 -8.09
C GLN A 502 13.92 -2.59 -6.88
N PRO A 503 14.03 -1.72 -5.86
CA PRO A 503 13.10 -1.70 -4.74
C PRO A 503 11.65 -1.51 -5.16
N THR A 504 10.73 -2.11 -4.42
CA THR A 504 9.29 -1.93 -4.66
C THR A 504 8.86 -0.50 -4.33
N ASP A 505 9.25 -0.02 -3.16
CA ASP A 505 8.93 1.32 -2.68
C ASP A 505 9.99 1.82 -1.67
N ILE A 506 9.62 2.76 -0.80
CA ILE A 506 10.52 3.42 0.15
C ILE A 506 11.04 2.50 1.27
N LEU A 507 10.43 1.35 1.53
CA LEU A 507 10.88 0.38 2.54
C LEU A 507 11.91 -0.59 1.97
N GLY A 508 11.88 -0.82 0.66
CA GLY A 508 12.82 -1.69 -0.04
C GLY A 508 14.18 -1.04 -0.23
N GLU A 509 15.21 -1.86 -0.34
CA GLU A 509 16.55 -1.44 -0.74
C GLU A 509 17.14 -2.42 -1.76
N LYS A 510 18.05 -1.94 -2.61
CA LYS A 510 18.82 -2.80 -3.51
C LYS A 510 19.78 -3.65 -2.68
N ASN A 511 19.47 -4.93 -2.54
CA ASN A 511 20.24 -5.89 -1.73
C ASN A 511 19.81 -7.33 -2.05
N ASP A 512 20.50 -8.30 -1.44
CA ASP A 512 20.02 -9.69 -1.36
C ASP A 512 19.02 -9.81 -0.20
N TRP A 513 17.79 -10.18 -0.49
CA TRP A 513 16.70 -10.26 0.48
C TRP A 513 16.35 -11.69 0.84
N PRO A 514 16.17 -12.01 2.14
CA PRO A 514 15.75 -13.33 2.58
C PRO A 514 14.26 -13.54 2.29
N ASP A 515 13.91 -14.63 1.62
CA ASP A 515 12.50 -14.99 1.40
C ASP A 515 12.26 -16.50 1.17
N PRO A 516 12.95 -17.23 0.23
CA PRO A 516 12.71 -18.66 0.04
C PRO A 516 13.24 -19.50 1.21
N LEU A 517 12.46 -20.52 1.61
CA LEU A 517 12.78 -21.45 2.69
C LEU A 517 13.11 -22.84 2.11
N PHE A 518 14.39 -23.14 2.01
CA PHE A 518 14.88 -24.42 1.46
C PHE A 518 14.91 -25.51 2.53
N PRO A 519 14.14 -26.60 2.41
CA PRO A 519 14.12 -27.66 3.40
C PRO A 519 15.51 -28.31 3.60
N ILE A 520 15.94 -28.45 4.84
CA ILE A 520 17.19 -29.15 5.20
C ILE A 520 16.86 -30.61 5.49
N LYS A 521 17.01 -31.49 4.48
CA LYS A 521 16.74 -32.91 4.62
C LYS A 521 17.90 -33.72 5.25
N THR A 522 19.11 -33.24 5.12
CA THR A 522 20.35 -33.92 5.57
C THR A 522 20.84 -33.47 6.95
N GLY A 523 20.17 -32.50 7.57
CA GLY A 523 20.68 -31.87 8.80
C GLY A 523 21.92 -31.00 8.57
N GLU A 524 22.27 -30.66 7.33
CA GLU A 524 23.43 -29.84 7.00
C GLU A 524 23.03 -28.48 6.44
N LEU A 525 23.63 -27.42 7.02
CA LEU A 525 23.49 -26.05 6.57
C LEU A 525 24.83 -25.50 6.09
N LYS A 526 24.92 -25.13 4.81
CA LYS A 526 26.12 -24.50 4.26
C LYS A 526 26.20 -23.06 4.71
N ILE A 527 27.39 -22.67 5.19
CA ILE A 527 27.71 -21.28 5.58
C ILE A 527 28.91 -20.77 4.80
N GLU A 528 28.91 -19.47 4.49
CA GLU A 528 29.98 -18.79 3.78
C GLU A 528 30.76 -17.88 4.73
N ARG A 529 32.09 -17.80 4.50
CA ARG A 529 32.96 -16.94 5.27
C ARG A 529 32.45 -15.49 5.29
N GLY A 530 32.28 -14.95 6.51
CA GLY A 530 31.91 -13.55 6.71
C GLY A 530 30.48 -13.18 6.29
N LYS A 531 29.70 -14.16 5.77
CA LYS A 531 28.28 -13.95 5.48
C LYS A 531 27.42 -14.47 6.62
N THR A 532 26.31 -13.83 6.82
CA THR A 532 25.30 -14.22 7.81
C THR A 532 24.28 -15.16 7.16
N GLN A 533 23.97 -16.26 7.85
CA GLN A 533 23.07 -17.31 7.36
C GLN A 533 22.07 -17.68 8.44
N PRO A 534 20.78 -17.33 8.28
CA PRO A 534 19.71 -17.81 9.14
C PRO A 534 19.34 -19.26 8.86
N LEU A 535 19.06 -19.98 9.93
CA LEU A 535 18.30 -21.22 9.97
C LEU A 535 16.90 -20.90 10.42
N TRP A 536 15.91 -21.21 9.62
CA TRP A 536 14.50 -21.12 10.00
C TRP A 536 14.07 -22.44 10.64
N ILE A 537 13.39 -22.37 11.76
CA ILE A 537 12.89 -23.51 12.51
C ILE A 537 11.39 -23.36 12.65
N ARG A 538 10.63 -24.34 12.15
CA ARG A 538 9.17 -24.42 12.26
C ARG A 538 8.80 -25.52 13.26
N PHE A 539 8.08 -25.13 14.31
CA PHE A 539 7.59 -26.03 15.36
C PHE A 539 6.12 -26.33 15.11
N ASN A 540 5.79 -27.47 14.52
CA ASN A 540 4.42 -27.92 14.33
C ASN A 540 3.96 -28.62 15.60
N ILE A 541 3.10 -27.99 16.38
CA ILE A 541 2.61 -28.55 17.64
C ILE A 541 1.46 -29.51 17.34
N PRO A 542 1.58 -30.81 17.65
CA PRO A 542 0.51 -31.76 17.39
C PRO A 542 -0.79 -31.41 18.11
N LYS A 543 -1.92 -31.85 17.55
CA LYS A 543 -3.21 -31.84 18.21
C LYS A 543 -3.14 -32.63 19.52
N ASN A 544 -3.98 -32.26 20.50
CA ASN A 544 -4.05 -32.90 21.79
C ASN A 544 -2.74 -32.87 22.60
N THR A 545 -1.76 -31.99 22.23
CA THR A 545 -0.52 -31.83 22.99
C THR A 545 -0.87 -31.28 24.39
N PRO A 546 -0.58 -31.99 25.50
CA PRO A 546 -0.86 -31.48 26.81
C PRO A 546 -0.18 -30.14 27.09
N SER A 547 -0.88 -29.25 27.83
CA SER A 547 -0.29 -27.98 28.27
C SER A 547 0.92 -28.19 29.18
N GLY A 548 1.83 -27.22 29.16
CA GLY A 548 3.02 -27.22 30.04
C GLY A 548 4.30 -26.79 29.32
N ASN A 549 5.39 -26.97 30.03
CA ASN A 549 6.73 -26.59 29.51
C ASN A 549 7.45 -27.82 28.97
N TYR A 550 7.84 -27.73 27.70
CA TYR A 550 8.59 -28.75 27.00
C TYR A 550 10.01 -28.27 26.76
N THR A 551 10.99 -29.15 26.97
CA THR A 551 12.40 -28.83 26.79
C THR A 551 13.11 -29.83 25.89
N GLY A 552 14.05 -29.35 25.12
CA GLY A 552 14.89 -30.13 24.22
C GLY A 552 16.21 -29.43 23.93
N THR A 553 16.89 -29.89 22.92
CA THR A 553 18.24 -29.38 22.58
C THR A 553 18.40 -29.30 21.07
N LEU A 554 18.88 -28.16 20.60
CA LEU A 554 19.43 -27.99 19.27
C LEU A 554 20.94 -28.15 19.34
N LYS A 555 21.49 -29.21 18.73
CA LYS A 555 22.92 -29.45 18.63
C LYS A 555 23.46 -28.93 17.32
N ILE A 556 24.51 -28.16 17.37
CA ILE A 556 25.20 -27.55 16.24
C ILE A 556 26.66 -27.99 16.27
N ALA A 557 27.15 -28.54 15.17
CA ALA A 557 28.56 -28.89 15.02
C ALA A 557 29.16 -28.23 13.78
N PHE A 558 30.39 -27.72 13.90
CA PHE A 558 31.14 -27.07 12.83
C PHE A 558 32.60 -27.41 12.93
N GLY A 559 33.11 -28.27 12.06
CA GLY A 559 34.45 -28.84 12.22
C GLY A 559 34.59 -29.56 13.56
N ASN A 560 35.58 -29.23 14.35
CA ASN A 560 35.81 -29.76 15.70
C ASN A 560 34.97 -29.09 16.80
N PHE A 561 34.21 -28.07 16.46
CA PHE A 561 33.34 -27.34 17.41
C PHE A 561 31.97 -28.00 17.53
N SER A 562 31.43 -28.11 18.74
CA SER A 562 30.06 -28.52 18.99
C SER A 562 29.45 -27.69 20.13
N LYS A 563 28.18 -27.26 19.91
CA LYS A 563 27.42 -26.49 20.88
C LYS A 563 26.01 -27.06 20.99
N LYS A 564 25.54 -27.20 22.22
CA LYS A 564 24.13 -27.50 22.54
C LYS A 564 23.43 -26.22 22.94
N ILE A 565 22.32 -25.87 22.29
CA ILE A 565 21.46 -24.75 22.60
C ILE A 565 20.17 -25.35 23.18
N PRO A 566 19.80 -25.03 24.43
CA PRO A 566 18.54 -25.44 25.00
C PRO A 566 17.37 -24.84 24.19
N VAL A 567 16.33 -25.64 23.97
CA VAL A 567 15.07 -25.23 23.36
C VAL A 567 13.96 -25.39 24.39
N SER A 568 13.09 -24.39 24.54
CA SER A 568 11.95 -24.40 25.43
C SER A 568 10.68 -24.04 24.65
N ALA A 569 9.64 -24.86 24.78
CA ALA A 569 8.34 -24.58 24.24
C ALA A 569 7.28 -24.57 25.36
N LYS A 570 6.60 -23.44 25.52
CA LYS A 570 5.44 -23.33 26.40
C LYS A 570 4.18 -23.63 25.61
N ILE A 571 3.48 -24.70 25.95
CA ILE A 571 2.21 -25.07 25.34
C ILE A 571 1.05 -24.63 26.22
N TYR A 572 0.13 -23.85 25.65
CA TYR A 572 -1.08 -23.37 26.32
C TYR A 572 -2.15 -24.47 26.42
N GLY A 573 -3.08 -24.31 27.35
CA GLY A 573 -4.14 -25.28 27.65
C GLY A 573 -5.35 -25.21 26.72
N PHE A 574 -5.14 -24.95 25.45
CA PHE A 574 -6.18 -24.99 24.41
C PHE A 574 -5.58 -25.40 23.05
N GLU A 575 -6.45 -25.65 22.08
CA GLU A 575 -6.10 -26.12 20.74
C GLU A 575 -6.70 -25.19 19.69
N LEU A 576 -5.95 -24.92 18.62
CA LEU A 576 -6.45 -24.21 17.45
C LEU A 576 -7.30 -25.14 16.57
N PRO A 577 -8.39 -24.65 15.96
CA PRO A 577 -9.17 -25.43 15.01
C PRO A 577 -8.40 -25.62 13.68
N ASP A 578 -8.70 -26.69 12.95
CA ASP A 578 -8.12 -26.87 11.60
C ASP A 578 -8.60 -25.81 10.62
N THR A 579 -9.87 -25.43 10.76
CA THR A 579 -10.50 -24.42 9.91
C THR A 579 -10.50 -23.07 10.64
N PRO A 580 -9.76 -22.06 10.17
CA PRO A 580 -9.66 -20.78 10.85
C PRO A 580 -10.96 -19.97 10.76
N ALA A 581 -11.15 -19.04 11.72
CA ALA A 581 -12.28 -18.11 11.72
C ALA A 581 -12.20 -17.08 10.60
N VAL A 582 -11.00 -16.56 10.32
CA VAL A 582 -10.82 -15.65 9.19
C VAL A 582 -10.95 -16.43 7.88
N ARG A 583 -11.74 -15.90 6.97
CA ARG A 583 -11.89 -16.46 5.63
C ARG A 583 -10.76 -16.03 4.73
N SER A 584 -10.45 -16.83 3.73
CA SER A 584 -9.38 -16.47 2.79
C SER A 584 -9.70 -16.90 1.37
N ALA A 585 -9.14 -16.17 0.40
CA ALA A 585 -9.28 -16.46 -1.02
C ALA A 585 -7.97 -16.08 -1.74
N PHE A 586 -7.10 -17.07 -1.98
CA PHE A 586 -5.80 -16.84 -2.60
C PHE A 586 -5.74 -17.53 -3.96
N GLY A 587 -5.40 -16.79 -5.01
CA GLY A 587 -5.14 -17.35 -6.32
C GLY A 587 -4.03 -18.39 -6.26
N ALA A 588 -4.26 -19.59 -6.81
CA ALA A 588 -3.30 -20.68 -6.71
C ALA A 588 -3.41 -21.62 -7.91
N PHE A 589 -2.46 -21.54 -8.83
CA PHE A 589 -2.51 -22.24 -10.11
C PHE A 589 -1.24 -23.04 -10.37
N GLU A 590 -1.35 -24.37 -10.49
CA GLU A 590 -0.23 -25.27 -10.80
C GLU A 590 0.49 -24.90 -12.11
N ARG A 591 -0.26 -24.36 -13.08
CA ARG A 591 0.29 -23.94 -14.39
C ARG A 591 1.44 -22.93 -14.28
N GLY A 592 1.51 -22.14 -13.20
CA GLY A 592 2.61 -21.20 -12.97
C GLY A 592 3.96 -21.92 -12.78
N PHE A 593 3.95 -23.12 -12.23
CA PHE A 593 5.16 -23.89 -11.93
C PHE A 593 5.55 -24.90 -13.00
N LEU A 594 4.61 -25.37 -13.83
CA LEU A 594 4.86 -26.43 -14.79
C LEU A 594 6.06 -26.19 -15.73
N PRO A 595 6.32 -24.95 -16.20
CA PRO A 595 7.48 -24.65 -17.05
C PRO A 595 8.85 -24.91 -16.40
N PHE A 596 8.92 -25.06 -15.09
CA PHE A 596 10.15 -25.27 -14.34
C PHE A 596 10.52 -26.75 -14.15
N TYR A 597 9.69 -27.67 -14.63
CA TYR A 597 9.94 -29.12 -14.55
C TYR A 597 10.32 -29.72 -15.90
N LYS A 598 11.14 -30.79 -15.86
CA LYS A 598 11.52 -31.54 -17.05
C LYS A 598 10.31 -32.22 -17.72
N ASN A 599 9.34 -32.67 -16.91
CA ASN A 599 8.13 -33.36 -17.36
C ASN A 599 6.84 -32.64 -16.89
N PRO A 600 6.47 -31.45 -17.46
CA PRO A 600 5.36 -30.66 -17.01
C PRO A 600 4.02 -31.38 -16.85
N LYS A 601 3.68 -32.23 -17.83
CA LYS A 601 2.41 -32.96 -17.82
C LYS A 601 2.34 -34.03 -16.74
N ALA A 602 3.45 -34.72 -16.44
CA ALA A 602 3.50 -35.75 -15.42
C ALA A 602 3.35 -35.21 -13.99
N VAL A 603 3.80 -33.97 -13.75
CA VAL A 603 3.83 -33.38 -12.42
C VAL A 603 2.62 -32.51 -12.09
N ALA A 604 1.75 -32.15 -13.04
CA ALA A 604 0.66 -31.21 -12.83
C ALA A 604 -0.20 -31.54 -11.61
N GLY A 605 -0.72 -32.76 -11.51
CA GLY A 605 -1.54 -33.17 -10.36
C GLY A 605 -0.77 -33.23 -9.04
N LYS A 606 0.56 -33.46 -9.07
CA LYS A 606 1.42 -33.41 -7.89
C LYS A 606 1.63 -31.98 -7.42
N VAL A 607 1.91 -31.06 -8.34
CA VAL A 607 2.11 -29.64 -8.03
C VAL A 607 0.83 -29.02 -7.47
N ASP A 608 -0.34 -29.33 -8.05
CA ASP A 608 -1.63 -28.90 -7.53
C ASP A 608 -1.85 -29.36 -6.07
N ARG A 609 -1.57 -30.64 -5.77
CA ARG A 609 -1.64 -31.15 -4.39
C ARG A 609 -0.64 -30.46 -3.46
N GLN A 610 0.60 -30.23 -3.91
CA GLN A 610 1.60 -29.50 -3.11
C GLN A 610 1.11 -28.10 -2.74
N ILE A 611 0.58 -27.35 -3.70
CA ILE A 611 0.03 -26.01 -3.48
C ILE A 611 -1.09 -26.07 -2.43
N LYS A 612 -2.08 -26.94 -2.61
CA LYS A 612 -3.21 -27.08 -1.68
C LYS A 612 -2.76 -27.48 -0.27
N THR A 613 -1.85 -28.46 -0.17
CA THR A 613 -1.31 -28.90 1.11
C THR A 613 -0.55 -27.79 1.83
N LYS A 614 0.28 -27.02 1.11
CA LYS A 614 1.05 -25.91 1.71
C LYS A 614 0.15 -24.75 2.09
N LEU A 615 -0.86 -24.41 1.28
CA LEU A 615 -1.86 -23.41 1.65
C LEU A 615 -2.70 -23.85 2.85
N SER A 616 -3.14 -25.11 2.88
CA SER A 616 -3.89 -25.67 4.03
C SER A 616 -3.08 -25.62 5.32
N LYS A 617 -1.79 -25.99 5.30
CA LYS A 617 -0.88 -25.82 6.44
C LYS A 617 -0.71 -24.35 6.88
N ALA A 618 -0.91 -23.42 5.99
CA ALA A 618 -0.92 -21.98 6.29
C ALA A 618 -2.33 -21.45 6.61
N HIS A 619 -3.32 -22.33 6.76
CA HIS A 619 -4.73 -21.98 7.00
C HIS A 619 -5.36 -21.10 5.90
N ILE A 620 -4.90 -21.24 4.65
CA ILE A 620 -5.30 -20.43 3.49
C ILE A 620 -6.13 -21.26 2.51
N SER A 621 -7.29 -20.71 2.11
CA SER A 621 -8.15 -21.28 1.08
C SER A 621 -7.77 -20.76 -0.30
N PRO A 622 -7.63 -21.62 -1.32
CA PRO A 622 -7.48 -21.17 -2.71
C PRO A 622 -8.79 -20.58 -3.22
N TYR A 623 -8.74 -19.49 -4.01
CA TYR A 623 -9.97 -18.94 -4.61
C TYR A 623 -10.27 -19.49 -6.02
N ASN A 624 -9.54 -20.49 -6.47
CA ASN A 624 -9.77 -21.13 -7.77
C ASN A 624 -11.24 -21.57 -7.86
N SER A 625 -11.95 -21.02 -8.85
CA SER A 625 -13.39 -21.28 -8.96
C SER A 625 -13.69 -22.73 -9.38
N ILE A 626 -14.69 -23.31 -8.73
CA ILE A 626 -15.25 -24.58 -9.13
C ILE A 626 -16.70 -24.39 -9.65
N ALA A 627 -17.15 -25.28 -10.52
CA ALA A 627 -18.52 -25.27 -11.05
C ALA A 627 -19.01 -26.70 -11.26
N PRO A 628 -20.30 -26.98 -11.03
CA PRO A 628 -20.87 -28.24 -11.40
C PRO A 628 -20.98 -28.37 -12.92
N LYS A 629 -20.89 -29.59 -13.41
CA LYS A 629 -21.15 -29.88 -14.83
C LYS A 629 -22.67 -29.92 -15.06
N PHE A 630 -23.10 -29.35 -16.17
CA PHE A 630 -24.52 -29.37 -16.55
C PHE A 630 -24.73 -29.39 -18.05
N ASP A 631 -25.86 -29.88 -18.47
CA ASP A 631 -26.34 -29.87 -19.84
C ASP A 631 -27.80 -29.37 -19.97
N LEU A 632 -28.21 -29.06 -21.18
CA LEU A 632 -29.54 -28.64 -21.48
C LEU A 632 -30.32 -29.80 -22.15
N GLN A 633 -31.34 -30.31 -21.49
CA GLN A 633 -32.19 -31.35 -22.01
C GLN A 633 -33.43 -30.75 -22.68
N TYR A 634 -33.50 -30.86 -23.99
CA TYR A 634 -34.62 -30.32 -24.77
C TYR A 634 -35.78 -31.33 -24.84
N PRO A 635 -37.05 -30.89 -24.59
CA PRO A 635 -38.21 -31.78 -24.73
C PRO A 635 -38.27 -32.39 -26.14
N SER A 636 -38.34 -33.73 -26.21
CA SER A 636 -38.36 -34.48 -27.49
C SER A 636 -37.18 -34.16 -28.45
N GLY A 637 -36.07 -33.60 -27.94
CA GLY A 637 -34.93 -33.17 -28.74
C GLY A 637 -35.16 -31.86 -29.53
N ASP A 638 -36.26 -31.23 -29.38
CA ASP A 638 -36.67 -30.00 -30.09
C ASP A 638 -35.98 -28.77 -29.47
N LYS A 639 -34.98 -28.25 -30.14
CA LYS A 639 -34.19 -27.11 -29.71
C LYS A 639 -34.93 -25.77 -29.72
N SER A 640 -36.11 -25.71 -30.28
CA SER A 640 -37.00 -24.52 -30.22
C SER A 640 -37.72 -24.39 -28.87
N LYS A 641 -37.90 -25.47 -28.15
CA LYS A 641 -38.52 -25.50 -26.83
C LYS A 641 -37.57 -25.09 -25.71
N THR A 642 -38.14 -24.66 -24.57
CA THR A 642 -37.36 -24.36 -23.37
C THR A 642 -36.79 -25.63 -22.79
N PRO A 643 -35.46 -25.79 -22.69
CA PRO A 643 -34.85 -26.96 -22.10
C PRO A 643 -34.92 -26.96 -20.57
N LYS A 644 -34.77 -28.13 -19.96
CA LYS A 644 -34.47 -28.29 -18.56
C LYS A 644 -32.95 -28.34 -18.34
N VAL A 645 -32.49 -27.80 -17.21
CA VAL A 645 -31.08 -27.94 -16.79
C VAL A 645 -30.90 -29.28 -16.06
N VAL A 646 -29.91 -30.02 -16.47
CA VAL A 646 -29.56 -31.32 -15.84
C VAL A 646 -28.11 -31.24 -15.37
N PHE A 647 -27.90 -31.40 -14.07
CA PHE A 647 -26.57 -31.39 -13.48
C PHE A 647 -25.98 -32.78 -13.28
N ASP A 648 -24.66 -32.87 -13.45
CA ASP A 648 -23.82 -33.93 -12.91
C ASP A 648 -23.07 -33.39 -11.70
N TRP A 649 -23.55 -33.73 -10.52
CA TRP A 649 -22.99 -33.26 -9.26
C TRP A 649 -21.77 -34.05 -8.78
N LYS A 650 -21.50 -35.23 -9.32
CA LYS A 650 -20.54 -36.17 -8.77
C LYS A 650 -19.15 -35.53 -8.55
N GLU A 651 -18.55 -35.02 -9.61
CA GLU A 651 -17.20 -34.43 -9.55
C GLU A 651 -17.19 -33.15 -8.68
N PHE A 652 -18.24 -32.36 -8.77
CA PHE A 652 -18.37 -31.14 -7.96
C PHE A 652 -18.43 -31.46 -6.46
N ASP A 653 -19.21 -32.45 -6.08
CA ASP A 653 -19.36 -32.90 -4.71
C ASP A 653 -18.06 -33.51 -4.15
N GLU A 654 -17.42 -34.39 -4.93
CA GLU A 654 -16.15 -35.00 -4.54
C GLU A 654 -15.07 -33.91 -4.29
N LYS A 655 -14.95 -32.94 -5.19
CA LYS A 655 -14.02 -31.82 -5.02
C LYS A 655 -14.37 -30.96 -3.82
N THR A 656 -15.65 -30.63 -3.63
CA THR A 656 -16.10 -29.82 -2.49
C THR A 656 -15.79 -30.52 -1.17
N ARG A 657 -16.12 -31.81 -1.05
CA ARG A 657 -15.83 -32.58 0.17
C ARG A 657 -14.34 -32.67 0.45
N SER A 658 -13.50 -32.91 -0.57
CA SER A 658 -12.03 -32.90 -0.41
C SER A 658 -11.51 -31.54 0.06
N LEU A 659 -11.96 -30.43 -0.55
CA LEU A 659 -11.56 -29.10 -0.13
C LEU A 659 -11.90 -28.82 1.35
N ILE A 660 -13.06 -29.24 1.81
CA ILE A 660 -13.52 -29.03 3.18
C ILE A 660 -12.82 -29.97 4.16
N SER A 661 -12.80 -31.30 3.88
CA SER A 661 -12.37 -32.29 4.86
C SER A 661 -10.86 -32.51 4.88
N GLU A 662 -10.19 -32.41 3.70
CA GLU A 662 -8.77 -32.68 3.56
C GLU A 662 -7.93 -31.41 3.66
N TYR A 663 -8.43 -30.29 3.10
CA TYR A 663 -7.69 -29.02 3.04
C TYR A 663 -8.26 -27.94 3.95
N HIS A 664 -9.30 -28.21 4.72
CA HIS A 664 -9.91 -27.29 5.69
C HIS A 664 -10.32 -25.92 5.13
N VAL A 665 -10.72 -25.91 3.86
CA VAL A 665 -11.10 -24.69 3.15
C VAL A 665 -12.39 -24.12 3.74
N ASN A 666 -12.41 -22.83 4.06
CA ASN A 666 -13.55 -22.12 4.64
C ASN A 666 -14.23 -21.11 3.69
N ALA A 667 -13.74 -20.99 2.45
CA ALA A 667 -14.35 -20.17 1.40
C ALA A 667 -14.08 -20.78 0.03
N ILE A 668 -15.14 -21.04 -0.76
CA ILE A 668 -15.05 -21.65 -2.08
C ILE A 668 -15.71 -20.74 -3.10
N ASN A 669 -14.96 -20.31 -4.12
CA ASN A 669 -15.49 -19.51 -5.22
C ASN A 669 -16.31 -20.40 -6.18
N LEU A 670 -17.60 -20.12 -6.26
CA LEU A 670 -18.51 -20.80 -7.19
C LEU A 670 -18.53 -20.05 -8.53
N ARG A 671 -18.10 -20.70 -9.58
CA ARG A 671 -18.29 -20.16 -10.93
C ARG A 671 -19.71 -20.42 -11.41
N VAL A 672 -20.47 -19.36 -11.58
CA VAL A 672 -21.83 -19.41 -12.14
C VAL A 672 -21.82 -19.12 -13.64
N ALA A 673 -22.71 -19.80 -14.38
CA ALA A 673 -22.97 -19.55 -15.79
C ALA A 673 -24.25 -18.74 -15.96
N GLY A 674 -24.46 -18.21 -17.14
CA GLY A 674 -25.72 -17.56 -17.50
C GLY A 674 -25.78 -16.07 -17.23
N ILE A 675 -24.95 -15.52 -16.37
CA ILE A 675 -24.90 -14.08 -16.10
C ILE A 675 -23.78 -13.41 -16.90
N GLY A 676 -23.90 -12.10 -17.09
CA GLY A 676 -22.80 -11.28 -17.59
C GLY A 676 -21.64 -11.20 -16.61
N GLY A 677 -20.47 -10.88 -17.09
CA GLY A 677 -19.27 -10.82 -16.28
C GLY A 677 -18.20 -9.93 -16.89
N GLY A 678 -17.01 -10.02 -16.37
CA GLY A 678 -15.80 -9.39 -16.90
C GLY A 678 -15.10 -8.46 -15.95
N THR A 679 -13.88 -8.10 -16.34
CA THR A 679 -13.02 -7.16 -15.62
C THR A 679 -13.32 -5.72 -16.07
N PHE A 680 -12.64 -4.74 -15.46
CA PHE A 680 -12.74 -3.32 -15.81
C PHE A 680 -12.42 -2.97 -17.28
N HIS A 681 -11.83 -3.89 -18.05
CA HIS A 681 -11.48 -3.68 -19.47
C HIS A 681 -12.53 -4.20 -20.46
N ALA A 682 -13.27 -5.25 -20.09
CA ALA A 682 -14.18 -5.91 -21.01
C ALA A 682 -15.39 -6.48 -20.29
N ARG A 683 -16.59 -6.22 -20.81
CA ARG A 683 -17.83 -6.82 -20.33
C ARG A 683 -18.26 -7.96 -21.26
N THR A 684 -18.61 -9.08 -20.68
CA THR A 684 -19.16 -10.23 -21.38
C THR A 684 -20.67 -10.25 -21.22
N PRO A 685 -21.45 -10.32 -22.30
CA PRO A 685 -22.89 -10.39 -22.21
C PRO A 685 -23.36 -11.71 -21.59
N ALA A 686 -24.52 -11.67 -20.96
CA ALA A 686 -25.13 -12.84 -20.33
C ALA A 686 -25.55 -13.88 -21.39
N GLN A 687 -25.18 -15.12 -21.15
CA GLN A 687 -25.68 -16.27 -21.95
C GLN A 687 -25.48 -17.60 -21.19
N ILE A 688 -26.34 -18.57 -21.41
CA ILE A 688 -26.26 -19.91 -20.84
C ILE A 688 -26.30 -20.98 -21.94
N ARG A 689 -25.21 -21.68 -22.15
CA ARG A 689 -25.07 -22.72 -23.19
C ARG A 689 -25.57 -22.26 -24.58
N GLY A 690 -25.25 -21.02 -24.98
CA GLY A 690 -25.66 -20.44 -26.28
C GLY A 690 -27.01 -19.75 -26.28
N ILE A 691 -27.84 -19.92 -25.25
CA ILE A 691 -29.04 -19.14 -25.04
C ILE A 691 -28.65 -17.75 -24.53
N LYS A 692 -28.80 -16.74 -25.38
CA LYS A 692 -28.50 -15.35 -25.09
C LYS A 692 -29.57 -14.70 -24.21
N GLU A 693 -29.24 -13.62 -23.50
CA GLU A 693 -30.18 -12.85 -22.68
C GLU A 693 -31.42 -12.35 -23.47
N SER A 694 -31.27 -12.09 -24.76
CA SER A 694 -32.36 -11.69 -25.63
C SER A 694 -33.34 -12.83 -26.07
N ASP A 695 -33.00 -14.08 -25.76
CA ASP A 695 -33.82 -15.24 -26.06
C ASP A 695 -34.97 -15.37 -25.04
N PRO A 696 -36.25 -15.52 -25.43
CA PRO A 696 -37.36 -15.64 -24.48
C PRO A 696 -37.19 -16.78 -23.44
N ARG A 697 -36.42 -17.81 -23.76
CA ARG A 697 -36.15 -18.96 -22.88
C ARG A 697 -35.13 -18.67 -21.81
N TYR A 698 -34.31 -17.64 -22.00
CA TYR A 698 -33.15 -17.36 -21.15
C TYR A 698 -33.50 -17.27 -19.67
N GLU A 699 -34.51 -16.48 -19.32
CA GLU A 699 -34.90 -16.25 -17.92
C GLU A 699 -35.34 -17.55 -17.23
N THR A 700 -36.11 -18.40 -17.90
CA THR A 700 -36.57 -19.70 -17.38
C THR A 700 -35.40 -20.65 -17.16
N VAL A 701 -34.47 -20.71 -18.12
CA VAL A 701 -33.30 -21.59 -18.03
C VAL A 701 -32.33 -21.11 -16.95
N LEU A 702 -32.12 -19.80 -16.82
CA LEU A 702 -31.29 -19.22 -15.77
C LEU A 702 -31.86 -19.47 -14.36
N ALA A 703 -33.18 -19.32 -14.22
CA ALA A 703 -33.88 -19.58 -12.97
C ALA A 703 -33.75 -21.06 -12.55
N ASP A 704 -33.92 -21.98 -13.48
CA ASP A 704 -33.75 -23.41 -13.27
C ASP A 704 -32.29 -23.74 -12.88
N TYR A 705 -31.30 -23.18 -13.60
CA TYR A 705 -29.89 -23.37 -13.35
C TYR A 705 -29.48 -22.89 -11.94
N LEU A 706 -29.78 -21.64 -11.62
CA LEU A 706 -29.40 -21.04 -10.35
C LEU A 706 -30.16 -21.63 -9.18
N GLY A 707 -31.48 -21.92 -9.37
CA GLY A 707 -32.31 -22.50 -8.33
C GLY A 707 -31.87 -23.92 -7.93
N GLN A 708 -31.47 -24.75 -8.90
CA GLN A 708 -30.92 -26.08 -8.59
C GLN A 708 -29.59 -25.99 -7.83
N ILE A 709 -28.70 -25.07 -8.20
CA ILE A 709 -27.44 -24.85 -7.45
C ILE A 709 -27.74 -24.40 -6.03
N ASP A 710 -28.61 -23.43 -5.84
CA ASP A 710 -28.98 -22.91 -4.50
C ASP A 710 -29.55 -24.02 -3.63
N SER A 711 -30.46 -24.85 -4.18
CA SER A 711 -31.03 -26.00 -3.47
C SER A 711 -29.96 -27.02 -3.11
N HIS A 712 -29.09 -27.39 -4.05
CA HIS A 712 -28.04 -28.38 -3.82
C HIS A 712 -27.05 -27.93 -2.72
N LEU A 713 -26.64 -26.65 -2.72
CA LEU A 713 -25.78 -26.12 -1.68
C LEU A 713 -26.44 -26.08 -0.31
N ARG A 714 -27.75 -25.79 -0.22
CA ARG A 714 -28.51 -25.83 1.03
C ARG A 714 -28.66 -27.25 1.56
N GLU A 715 -29.02 -28.20 0.70
CA GLU A 715 -29.20 -29.62 1.06
C GLU A 715 -27.91 -30.23 1.61
N ASN A 716 -26.76 -29.81 1.13
CA ASN A 716 -25.45 -30.27 1.61
C ASN A 716 -24.90 -29.41 2.78
N GLY A 717 -25.59 -28.34 3.21
CA GLY A 717 -25.11 -27.45 4.27
C GLY A 717 -23.91 -26.57 3.86
N TRP A 718 -23.74 -26.29 2.58
CA TRP A 718 -22.56 -25.60 2.03
C TRP A 718 -22.75 -24.10 1.78
N THR A 719 -23.94 -23.56 1.96
CA THR A 719 -24.25 -22.13 1.70
C THR A 719 -23.34 -21.17 2.47
N GLY A 720 -22.89 -21.58 3.68
CA GLY A 720 -21.98 -20.77 4.51
C GLY A 720 -20.54 -20.67 3.97
N ILE A 721 -20.14 -21.59 3.07
CA ILE A 721 -18.76 -21.71 2.56
C ILE A 721 -18.65 -21.13 1.15
N PHE A 722 -19.72 -21.26 0.33
CA PHE A 722 -19.69 -20.82 -1.04
C PHE A 722 -19.98 -19.32 -1.19
N TYR A 723 -19.24 -18.70 -2.11
CA TYR A 723 -19.50 -17.35 -2.62
C TYR A 723 -19.26 -17.34 -4.13
N THR A 724 -19.80 -16.34 -4.82
CA THR A 724 -19.48 -16.12 -6.24
C THR A 724 -18.80 -14.77 -6.44
N TYR A 725 -17.79 -14.74 -7.30
CA TYR A 725 -16.99 -13.57 -7.65
C TYR A 725 -16.94 -13.47 -9.18
N THR A 726 -17.76 -12.60 -9.76
CA THR A 726 -18.00 -12.51 -11.21
C THR A 726 -17.52 -11.20 -11.82
N PHE A 727 -17.36 -10.17 -11.03
CA PHE A 727 -16.88 -8.86 -11.45
C PHE A 727 -15.68 -8.44 -10.63
N ASP A 728 -14.65 -7.95 -11.31
CA ASP A 728 -13.41 -7.47 -10.74
C ASP A 728 -13.32 -5.96 -10.92
N GLU A 729 -13.18 -5.24 -9.79
CA GLU A 729 -12.95 -3.79 -9.70
C GLU A 729 -13.80 -2.95 -10.69
N PRO A 730 -15.15 -3.03 -10.65
CA PRO A 730 -15.97 -2.29 -11.59
C PRO A 730 -15.92 -0.80 -11.32
N SER A 731 -15.81 0.01 -12.36
CA SER A 731 -15.95 1.46 -12.22
C SER A 731 -17.42 1.86 -12.08
N GLU A 732 -17.70 3.03 -11.51
CA GLU A 732 -19.07 3.53 -11.29
C GLU A 732 -19.96 3.51 -12.55
N LYS A 733 -19.39 3.79 -13.72
CA LYS A 733 -20.10 3.70 -15.01
C LYS A 733 -20.64 2.30 -15.33
N ASP A 734 -20.03 1.26 -14.74
CA ASP A 734 -20.41 -0.12 -14.95
C ASP A 734 -21.46 -0.61 -13.94
N TYR A 735 -21.67 0.13 -12.84
CA TYR A 735 -22.58 -0.27 -11.78
C TYR A 735 -23.99 -0.65 -12.24
N PRO A 736 -24.63 0.02 -13.21
CA PRO A 736 -25.94 -0.41 -13.71
C PRO A 736 -25.91 -1.82 -14.31
N PHE A 737 -24.87 -2.13 -15.08
CA PHE A 737 -24.67 -3.47 -15.64
C PHE A 737 -24.39 -4.50 -14.55
N VAL A 738 -23.42 -4.21 -13.67
CA VAL A 738 -23.03 -5.07 -12.56
C VAL A 738 -24.24 -5.39 -11.69
N LYS A 739 -24.98 -4.36 -11.27
CA LYS A 739 -26.18 -4.54 -10.44
C LYS A 739 -27.20 -5.46 -11.10
N ARG A 740 -27.54 -5.23 -12.36
CA ARG A 740 -28.51 -6.05 -13.11
C ARG A 740 -28.10 -7.52 -13.11
N GLU A 741 -26.81 -7.80 -13.32
CA GLU A 741 -26.33 -9.18 -13.37
C GLU A 741 -26.28 -9.83 -11.98
N LEU A 742 -25.86 -9.11 -10.94
CA LEU A 742 -25.84 -9.62 -9.56
C LEU A 742 -27.26 -9.83 -9.02
N ASP A 743 -28.21 -8.96 -9.38
CA ASP A 743 -29.63 -9.10 -8.97
C ASP A 743 -30.27 -10.39 -9.52
N LYS A 744 -29.82 -10.92 -10.66
CA LYS A 744 -30.26 -12.23 -11.17
C LYS A 744 -29.86 -13.36 -10.21
N ILE A 745 -28.63 -13.30 -9.66
CA ILE A 745 -28.19 -14.27 -8.67
C ILE A 745 -29.03 -14.15 -7.41
N LYS A 746 -29.20 -12.93 -6.89
CA LYS A 746 -30.03 -12.68 -5.69
C LYS A 746 -31.46 -13.13 -5.86
N LYS A 747 -32.00 -13.02 -7.08
CA LYS A 747 -33.36 -13.44 -7.38
C LYS A 747 -33.55 -14.98 -7.41
N TYR A 748 -32.62 -15.70 -8.03
CA TYR A 748 -32.76 -17.12 -8.31
C TYR A 748 -31.94 -18.05 -7.41
N ALA A 749 -30.91 -17.51 -6.75
CA ALA A 749 -30.04 -18.22 -5.82
C ALA A 749 -29.70 -17.33 -4.60
N PRO A 750 -30.73 -16.98 -3.77
CA PRO A 750 -30.58 -15.97 -2.71
C PRO A 750 -29.63 -16.37 -1.59
N HIS A 751 -29.30 -17.65 -1.44
CA HIS A 751 -28.38 -18.12 -0.40
C HIS A 751 -26.91 -18.15 -0.87
N ILE A 752 -26.63 -17.91 -2.15
CA ILE A 752 -25.27 -17.77 -2.65
C ILE A 752 -24.78 -16.35 -2.35
N LYS A 753 -23.72 -16.22 -1.59
CA LYS A 753 -23.10 -14.93 -1.29
C LYS A 753 -22.40 -14.37 -2.53
N VAL A 754 -22.64 -13.10 -2.80
CA VAL A 754 -22.00 -12.36 -3.89
C VAL A 754 -20.86 -11.50 -3.37
N MET A 755 -19.65 -11.73 -3.87
CA MET A 755 -18.47 -10.93 -3.55
C MET A 755 -18.19 -9.92 -4.68
N LEU A 756 -17.73 -8.73 -4.28
CA LEU A 756 -17.23 -7.70 -5.19
C LEU A 756 -15.95 -7.10 -4.64
N THR A 757 -14.89 -7.01 -5.47
CA THR A 757 -13.64 -6.30 -5.16
C THR A 757 -13.82 -4.79 -5.31
N GLU A 758 -14.62 -4.23 -4.42
CA GLU A 758 -14.99 -2.83 -4.38
C GLU A 758 -15.25 -2.39 -2.94
N GLN A 759 -15.08 -1.13 -2.66
CA GLN A 759 -15.55 -0.53 -1.42
C GLN A 759 -17.08 -0.44 -1.41
N PRO A 760 -17.72 -0.39 -0.22
CA PRO A 760 -19.17 -0.29 -0.13
C PRO A 760 -19.72 0.88 -0.95
N ALA A 761 -20.54 0.55 -1.95
CA ALA A 761 -21.21 1.50 -2.82
C ALA A 761 -22.72 1.40 -2.66
N LYS A 762 -23.37 2.52 -2.31
CA LYS A 762 -24.81 2.58 -2.04
C LYS A 762 -25.66 2.02 -3.21
N TYR A 763 -25.22 2.24 -4.44
CA TYR A 763 -25.92 1.76 -5.63
C TYR A 763 -25.99 0.23 -5.73
N LEU A 764 -24.96 -0.48 -5.24
CA LEU A 764 -24.82 -1.93 -5.30
C LEU A 764 -25.17 -2.63 -3.98
N GLU A 765 -25.54 -1.89 -2.94
CA GLU A 765 -25.67 -2.37 -1.58
C GLU A 765 -26.54 -3.62 -1.42
N ASN A 766 -27.67 -3.68 -2.12
CA ASN A 766 -28.60 -4.83 -2.04
C ASN A 766 -28.16 -6.04 -2.87
N SER A 767 -27.18 -5.89 -3.74
CA SER A 767 -26.72 -6.92 -4.67
C SER A 767 -25.42 -7.60 -4.21
N VAL A 768 -24.72 -7.04 -3.21
CA VAL A 768 -23.42 -7.52 -2.71
C VAL A 768 -23.56 -7.97 -1.25
N ASP A 769 -22.98 -9.12 -0.93
CA ASP A 769 -22.94 -9.69 0.42
C ASP A 769 -21.56 -9.60 1.05
N ILE A 770 -20.51 -9.61 0.22
CA ILE A 770 -19.11 -9.55 0.64
C ILE A 770 -18.44 -8.40 -0.10
N TRP A 771 -18.14 -7.35 0.63
CA TRP A 771 -17.36 -6.21 0.12
C TRP A 771 -15.88 -6.45 0.34
N CYS A 772 -15.06 -6.29 -0.69
CA CYS A 772 -13.65 -6.60 -0.64
C CYS A 772 -12.79 -5.47 -1.24
N PRO A 773 -12.69 -4.30 -0.58
CA PRO A 773 -11.81 -3.23 -1.03
C PRO A 773 -10.33 -3.60 -0.94
N VAL A 774 -9.49 -2.97 -1.75
CA VAL A 774 -8.05 -2.95 -1.48
C VAL A 774 -7.80 -2.25 -0.13
N THR A 775 -6.87 -2.77 0.67
CA THR A 775 -6.64 -2.26 2.05
C THR A 775 -6.48 -0.74 2.10
N GLY A 776 -5.83 -0.13 1.11
CA GLY A 776 -5.64 1.33 1.04
C GLY A 776 -6.90 2.15 0.79
N GLN A 777 -7.97 1.52 0.32
CA GLN A 777 -9.29 2.16 0.07
C GLN A 777 -10.34 1.78 1.12
N HIS A 778 -9.97 0.97 2.12
CA HIS A 778 -10.89 0.59 3.17
C HIS A 778 -11.37 1.82 3.97
N SER A 779 -12.68 2.09 3.93
CA SER A 779 -13.36 3.10 4.74
C SER A 779 -13.96 2.44 5.99
N PRO A 780 -13.40 2.62 7.19
CA PRO A 780 -13.95 2.01 8.40
C PRO A 780 -15.42 2.39 8.63
N GLU A 781 -15.80 3.63 8.35
CA GLU A 781 -17.16 4.11 8.55
C GLU A 781 -18.16 3.39 7.63
N ASP A 782 -17.86 3.29 6.33
CA ASP A 782 -18.78 2.66 5.38
C ASP A 782 -18.80 1.15 5.53
N CYS A 783 -17.67 0.54 5.83
CA CYS A 783 -17.59 -0.89 6.11
C CYS A 783 -18.35 -1.26 7.38
N ASN A 784 -18.25 -0.48 8.47
CA ASN A 784 -19.02 -0.73 9.69
C ASN A 784 -20.53 -0.67 9.45
N LYS A 785 -21.02 0.28 8.63
CA LYS A 785 -22.43 0.32 8.23
C LYS A 785 -22.90 -0.96 7.51
N GLN A 786 -22.00 -1.60 6.76
CA GLN A 786 -22.32 -2.87 6.10
C GLN A 786 -22.28 -4.05 7.06
N ILE A 787 -21.33 -4.06 8.01
CA ILE A 787 -21.28 -5.07 9.09
C ILE A 787 -22.56 -5.04 9.94
N GLU A 788 -23.04 -3.84 10.29
CA GLU A 788 -24.32 -3.66 11.02
C GLU A 788 -25.54 -4.21 10.26
N LYS A 789 -25.47 -4.26 8.92
CA LYS A 789 -26.47 -4.88 8.05
C LYS A 789 -26.26 -6.38 7.84
N GLY A 790 -25.31 -7.00 8.53
CA GLY A 790 -25.00 -8.42 8.42
C GLY A 790 -24.17 -8.79 7.18
N LYS A 791 -23.57 -7.82 6.48
CA LYS A 791 -22.68 -8.08 5.36
C LYS A 791 -21.29 -8.46 5.86
N GLU A 792 -20.52 -9.16 5.02
CA GLU A 792 -19.12 -9.47 5.29
C GLU A 792 -18.22 -8.40 4.68
N ILE A 793 -17.17 -8.07 5.42
CA ILE A 793 -16.09 -7.22 4.92
C ILE A 793 -14.84 -8.08 4.81
N TRP A 794 -14.34 -8.19 3.60
CA TRP A 794 -13.03 -8.71 3.29
C TRP A 794 -12.15 -7.56 2.82
N TRP A 795 -10.87 -7.79 2.63
CA TRP A 795 -9.98 -6.87 1.94
C TRP A 795 -8.83 -7.61 1.26
N TYR A 796 -8.11 -6.90 0.41
CA TYR A 796 -6.99 -7.48 -0.29
C TYR A 796 -5.78 -6.55 -0.36
N ILE A 797 -4.62 -7.16 -0.62
CA ILE A 797 -3.36 -6.51 -0.94
C ILE A 797 -2.81 -7.12 -2.23
N CYS A 798 -2.16 -6.29 -3.02
CA CYS A 798 -1.50 -6.66 -4.27
C CYS A 798 -0.33 -5.68 -4.52
N MET A 799 -0.11 -5.25 -5.75
CA MET A 799 0.79 -4.14 -6.06
C MET A 799 0.44 -2.83 -5.30
N GLN A 800 -0.76 -2.77 -4.74
CA GLN A 800 -1.26 -1.70 -3.88
C GLN A 800 -1.95 -2.30 -2.64
N PRO A 801 -1.94 -1.60 -1.52
CA PRO A 801 -1.22 -0.36 -1.27
C PRO A 801 0.28 -0.61 -1.04
N GLN A 802 1.10 0.36 -1.39
CA GLN A 802 2.52 0.41 -1.03
C GLN A 802 2.69 1.04 0.35
N ALA A 803 3.95 1.18 0.81
CA ALA A 803 4.25 1.88 2.06
C ALA A 803 3.52 3.24 2.14
N PRO A 804 3.00 3.61 3.33
CA PRO A 804 3.24 3.06 4.65
C PRO A 804 2.27 1.95 5.11
N TYR A 805 1.56 1.31 4.21
CA TYR A 805 0.67 0.20 4.56
C TYR A 805 1.46 -1.11 4.69
N ALA A 806 0.92 -2.04 5.47
CA ALA A 806 1.41 -3.41 5.49
C ALA A 806 1.24 -4.05 4.09
N GLY A 807 2.31 -4.59 3.54
CA GLY A 807 2.38 -5.07 2.15
C GLY A 807 2.79 -6.53 2.00
N ILE A 808 2.57 -7.09 0.80
CA ILE A 808 2.92 -8.48 0.46
C ILE A 808 4.34 -8.63 -0.09
N PHE A 809 5.07 -7.52 -0.22
CA PHE A 809 6.34 -7.50 -0.94
C PHE A 809 7.47 -8.19 -0.17
N LEU A 810 8.35 -8.84 -0.91
CA LEU A 810 9.50 -9.52 -0.29
C LEU A 810 10.52 -8.53 0.29
N ASP A 811 10.58 -7.32 -0.23
CA ASP A 811 11.45 -6.23 0.22
C ASP A 811 10.75 -5.27 1.22
N HIS A 812 9.74 -5.79 1.92
CA HIS A 812 9.11 -5.18 3.08
C HIS A 812 9.52 -5.91 4.38
N PRO A 813 9.26 -5.32 5.56
CA PRO A 813 9.44 -5.99 6.85
C PRO A 813 8.67 -7.32 6.90
N GLY A 814 9.27 -8.35 7.50
CA GLY A 814 8.58 -9.65 7.62
C GLY A 814 7.29 -9.56 8.41
N ILE A 815 7.23 -8.68 9.41
CA ILE A 815 6.06 -8.51 10.28
C ILE A 815 4.81 -7.97 9.56
N ASP A 816 4.95 -7.34 8.40
CA ASP A 816 3.83 -6.67 7.70
C ASP A 816 2.61 -7.56 7.55
N LEU A 817 2.80 -8.78 7.04
CA LEU A 817 1.70 -9.72 6.80
C LEU A 817 1.07 -10.23 8.09
N ARG A 818 1.85 -10.33 9.18
CA ARG A 818 1.32 -10.65 10.51
C ARG A 818 0.49 -9.49 11.05
N VAL A 819 0.98 -8.25 10.97
CA VAL A 819 0.25 -7.04 11.38
C VAL A 819 -1.04 -6.86 10.56
N TRP A 820 -1.03 -7.19 9.28
CA TRP A 820 -2.23 -7.10 8.43
C TRP A 820 -3.40 -7.91 8.99
N LEU A 821 -3.16 -9.06 9.60
CA LEU A 821 -4.18 -9.87 10.27
C LEU A 821 -4.65 -9.24 11.59
N TRP A 822 -3.75 -8.57 12.34
CA TRP A 822 -4.13 -7.79 13.52
C TRP A 822 -5.00 -6.59 13.14
N GLN A 823 -4.68 -5.94 12.05
CA GLN A 823 -5.51 -4.88 11.45
C GLN A 823 -6.85 -5.45 10.97
N SER A 824 -6.87 -6.64 10.34
CA SER A 824 -8.10 -7.32 9.95
C SER A 824 -9.04 -7.48 11.15
N PHE A 825 -8.54 -7.95 12.27
CA PHE A 825 -9.35 -8.08 13.48
C PHE A 825 -9.82 -6.73 14.04
N LYS A 826 -8.91 -5.73 14.09
CA LYS A 826 -9.20 -4.37 14.58
C LYS A 826 -10.34 -3.71 13.80
N TYR A 827 -10.37 -3.88 12.49
CA TYR A 827 -11.34 -3.24 11.59
C TYR A 827 -12.57 -4.11 11.27
N GLY A 828 -12.74 -5.26 11.96
CA GLY A 828 -13.88 -6.14 11.74
C GLY A 828 -13.87 -6.85 10.38
N VAL A 829 -12.72 -6.90 9.74
CA VAL A 829 -12.51 -7.61 8.48
C VAL A 829 -12.42 -9.10 8.77
N ASN A 830 -13.32 -9.87 8.20
CA ASN A 830 -13.45 -11.31 8.44
C ASN A 830 -13.01 -12.19 7.27
N GLY A 831 -12.42 -11.57 6.24
CA GLY A 831 -11.83 -12.29 5.12
C GLY A 831 -10.68 -11.54 4.45
N ILE A 832 -9.75 -12.29 3.88
CA ILE A 832 -8.57 -11.77 3.17
C ILE A 832 -8.48 -12.38 1.78
N LEU A 833 -8.09 -11.56 0.79
CA LEU A 833 -7.89 -11.99 -0.57
C LEU A 833 -6.50 -11.61 -1.07
N VAL A 834 -5.89 -12.49 -1.85
CA VAL A 834 -4.70 -12.22 -2.66
C VAL A 834 -4.94 -12.76 -4.07
N TRP A 835 -4.81 -11.90 -5.06
CA TRP A 835 -5.17 -12.19 -6.45
C TRP A 835 -4.46 -13.41 -7.06
N ASP A 836 -3.21 -13.64 -6.70
CA ASP A 836 -2.42 -14.83 -7.05
C ASP A 836 -1.35 -15.08 -5.98
N SER A 837 -0.99 -16.32 -5.76
CA SER A 837 0.14 -16.77 -4.92
C SER A 837 1.19 -17.55 -5.72
N THR A 838 0.91 -17.79 -7.01
CA THR A 838 1.67 -18.65 -7.92
C THR A 838 2.00 -17.98 -9.26
N TYR A 839 1.96 -16.64 -9.29
CA TYR A 839 2.27 -15.84 -10.48
C TYR A 839 3.76 -15.86 -10.80
N MET A 840 4.18 -16.68 -11.77
CA MET A 840 5.61 -16.91 -12.06
C MET A 840 6.14 -16.05 -13.20
N SER A 841 5.32 -15.68 -14.17
CA SER A 841 5.78 -14.92 -15.34
C SER A 841 4.67 -14.14 -16.02
N SER A 842 4.98 -12.92 -16.41
CA SER A 842 4.16 -12.14 -17.34
C SER A 842 4.56 -12.47 -18.78
N LYS A 843 3.61 -12.89 -19.60
CA LYS A 843 3.82 -13.06 -21.05
C LYS A 843 4.15 -11.75 -21.76
N THR A 844 3.79 -10.61 -21.22
CA THR A 844 4.15 -9.30 -21.77
C THR A 844 5.63 -9.01 -21.55
N ALA A 845 6.14 -9.25 -20.34
CA ALA A 845 7.54 -9.01 -19.97
C ALA A 845 8.49 -10.15 -20.42
N TYR A 846 7.97 -11.39 -20.50
CA TYR A 846 8.69 -12.61 -20.87
C TYR A 846 7.90 -13.42 -21.92
N PRO A 847 7.71 -12.90 -23.14
CA PRO A 847 6.84 -13.54 -24.13
C PRO A 847 7.35 -14.88 -24.65
N ASP A 848 8.66 -15.07 -24.67
CA ASP A 848 9.34 -16.24 -25.26
C ASP A 848 10.05 -17.11 -24.19
N SER A 849 9.90 -16.78 -22.89
CA SER A 849 10.58 -17.49 -21.80
C SER A 849 9.77 -17.43 -20.51
N THR A 850 10.23 -18.15 -19.50
CA THR A 850 9.67 -18.08 -18.13
C THR A 850 10.66 -17.36 -17.22
N GLN A 851 10.16 -16.41 -16.46
CA GLN A 851 10.96 -15.63 -15.51
C GLN A 851 11.49 -16.54 -14.39
N ASN A 852 12.80 -16.51 -14.16
CA ASN A 852 13.39 -17.17 -12.99
C ASN A 852 13.28 -16.21 -11.78
N THR A 853 12.36 -16.50 -10.87
CA THR A 853 12.06 -15.65 -9.72
C THR A 853 13.17 -15.62 -8.66
N TYR A 854 14.13 -16.53 -8.70
CA TYR A 854 15.34 -16.48 -7.87
C TYR A 854 16.35 -15.43 -8.35
N LEU A 855 16.31 -15.04 -9.63
CA LEU A 855 17.19 -14.05 -10.23
C LEU A 855 16.52 -12.69 -10.43
N ASP A 856 15.22 -12.70 -10.66
CA ASP A 856 14.38 -11.50 -10.82
C ASP A 856 13.08 -11.67 -10.03
N PRO A 857 13.02 -11.21 -8.77
CA PRO A 857 11.84 -11.35 -7.93
C PRO A 857 10.74 -10.34 -8.28
N MET A 858 11.01 -9.34 -9.14
CA MET A 858 10.02 -8.33 -9.52
C MET A 858 8.84 -8.98 -10.24
N SER A 859 7.64 -8.71 -9.78
CA SER A 859 6.43 -9.05 -10.53
C SER A 859 6.18 -7.98 -11.57
N TRP A 860 6.05 -8.41 -12.83
CA TRP A 860 5.87 -7.52 -13.97
C TRP A 860 4.40 -7.55 -14.41
N ALA A 861 3.86 -6.40 -14.76
CA ALA A 861 2.48 -6.27 -15.23
C ALA A 861 2.17 -7.21 -16.40
N THR A 862 0.93 -7.68 -16.45
CA THR A 862 0.41 -8.51 -17.53
C THR A 862 -0.54 -7.72 -18.43
N GLY A 863 -0.41 -7.83 -19.75
CA GLY A 863 -1.42 -7.34 -20.68
C GLY A 863 -1.76 -5.85 -20.53
N TYR A 864 -3.03 -5.53 -20.44
CA TYR A 864 -3.57 -4.17 -20.30
C TYR A 864 -3.09 -3.21 -21.42
N GLY A 865 -3.01 -3.70 -22.64
CA GLY A 865 -2.56 -2.92 -23.79
C GLY A 865 -1.04 -2.65 -23.83
N LEU A 866 -0.26 -3.22 -22.93
CA LEU A 866 1.20 -3.09 -22.96
C LEU A 866 1.80 -3.83 -24.16
N PRO A 867 2.78 -3.23 -24.85
CA PRO A 867 3.48 -3.88 -25.94
C PRO A 867 4.22 -5.16 -25.48
N LYS A 868 4.48 -6.06 -26.43
CA LYS A 868 5.39 -7.19 -26.20
C LYS A 868 6.74 -6.69 -25.68
N ASN A 869 7.32 -7.36 -24.71
CA ASN A 869 8.57 -6.98 -24.00
C ASN A 869 8.46 -5.71 -23.13
N ALA A 870 7.29 -5.13 -22.95
CA ALA A 870 7.12 -4.04 -22.00
C ALA A 870 7.21 -4.57 -20.56
N LYS A 871 7.98 -3.88 -19.73
CA LYS A 871 8.16 -4.20 -18.30
C LYS A 871 7.67 -3.05 -17.44
N SER A 872 6.51 -3.24 -16.80
CA SER A 872 5.98 -2.32 -15.80
C SER A 872 5.98 -3.01 -14.43
N PRO A 873 6.73 -2.52 -13.43
CA PRO A 873 6.89 -3.20 -12.15
C PRO A 873 5.63 -3.09 -11.30
N TRP A 874 5.21 -4.21 -10.70
CA TRP A 874 4.15 -4.27 -9.70
C TRP A 874 4.69 -4.38 -8.26
N GLY A 875 5.92 -4.82 -8.10
CA GLY A 875 6.57 -4.98 -6.81
C GLY A 875 7.22 -6.36 -6.66
N ASN A 876 8.26 -6.42 -5.85
CA ASN A 876 9.01 -7.65 -5.64
C ASN A 876 8.16 -8.69 -4.91
N GLY A 877 7.84 -9.79 -5.59
CA GLY A 877 7.09 -10.90 -5.01
C GLY A 877 5.58 -10.70 -4.94
N ASP A 878 4.98 -9.63 -5.53
CA ASP A 878 3.53 -9.53 -5.65
C ASP A 878 2.95 -10.71 -6.44
N GLY A 879 1.85 -11.27 -5.95
CA GLY A 879 1.26 -12.49 -6.53
C GLY A 879 2.09 -13.77 -6.36
N ARG A 880 3.13 -13.77 -5.52
CA ARG A 880 4.07 -14.89 -5.35
C ARG A 880 4.33 -15.18 -3.88
N LEU A 881 3.76 -16.27 -3.36
CA LEU A 881 4.02 -16.78 -2.01
C LEU A 881 4.83 -18.08 -2.04
N PHE A 882 5.16 -18.54 -3.24
CA PHE A 882 6.00 -19.71 -3.48
C PHE A 882 7.07 -19.41 -4.53
N TYR A 883 8.13 -20.16 -4.47
CA TYR A 883 9.16 -20.22 -5.52
C TYR A 883 9.09 -21.55 -6.29
N PRO A 884 9.61 -21.59 -7.52
CA PRO A 884 9.87 -22.84 -8.20
C PRO A 884 10.76 -23.78 -7.37
N PRO A 885 10.89 -25.06 -7.73
CA PRO A 885 11.81 -25.97 -7.05
C PRO A 885 13.22 -25.42 -6.92
N GLN A 886 13.92 -25.79 -5.84
CA GLN A 886 15.23 -25.24 -5.48
C GLN A 886 16.30 -25.37 -6.58
N SER A 887 16.20 -26.37 -7.48
CA SER A 887 17.09 -26.52 -8.64
C SER A 887 17.11 -25.28 -9.52
N MET A 888 15.99 -24.55 -9.61
CA MET A 888 15.87 -23.31 -10.37
C MET A 888 16.72 -22.17 -9.80
N ALA A 889 17.11 -22.22 -8.53
CA ALA A 889 18.07 -21.26 -7.99
C ALA A 889 19.45 -21.37 -8.65
N LYS A 890 19.74 -22.52 -9.28
CA LYS A 890 20.95 -22.77 -10.09
C LYS A 890 20.67 -22.65 -11.60
N GLY A 891 19.45 -22.34 -12.00
CA GLY A 891 19.03 -22.32 -13.41
C GLY A 891 18.74 -23.70 -14.02
N GLU A 892 18.59 -24.74 -13.19
CA GLU A 892 18.36 -26.12 -13.63
C GLU A 892 16.88 -26.49 -13.51
N LEU A 893 16.30 -27.10 -14.54
CA LEU A 893 14.94 -27.62 -14.49
C LEU A 893 14.82 -28.73 -13.43
N ALA A 894 13.70 -28.69 -12.72
CA ALA A 894 13.40 -29.61 -11.63
C ALA A 894 13.07 -31.02 -12.13
N ASP A 895 13.40 -32.03 -11.35
CA ASP A 895 12.95 -33.41 -11.53
C ASP A 895 11.54 -33.59 -10.99
N ASP A 896 10.84 -34.62 -11.40
CA ASP A 896 9.44 -34.90 -11.01
C ASP A 896 9.25 -35.07 -9.50
N LYS A 897 10.31 -35.42 -8.76
CA LYS A 897 10.28 -35.55 -7.29
C LYS A 897 10.42 -34.23 -6.54
N ASP A 898 10.91 -33.19 -7.19
CA ASP A 898 11.18 -31.90 -6.54
C ASP A 898 9.88 -31.18 -6.15
N GLU A 899 9.99 -30.33 -5.14
CA GLU A 899 8.87 -29.61 -4.59
C GLU A 899 9.03 -28.10 -4.77
N ILE A 900 7.88 -27.42 -4.89
CA ILE A 900 7.82 -25.94 -4.81
C ILE A 900 8.27 -25.49 -3.43
N VAL A 901 8.89 -24.31 -3.38
CA VAL A 901 9.51 -23.74 -2.18
C VAL A 901 8.62 -22.69 -1.54
N GLU A 902 8.43 -22.77 -0.23
CA GLU A 902 7.69 -21.80 0.59
C GLU A 902 8.51 -20.56 0.89
N THR A 903 7.86 -19.51 1.36
CA THR A 903 8.46 -18.21 1.65
C THR A 903 8.30 -17.79 3.10
N ILE A 904 9.19 -16.91 3.58
CA ILE A 904 9.00 -16.22 4.86
C ILE A 904 7.65 -15.49 4.89
N ARG A 905 7.21 -14.92 3.78
CA ARG A 905 5.93 -14.22 3.67
C ARG A 905 4.73 -15.14 3.91
N LEU A 906 4.76 -16.37 3.40
CA LEU A 906 3.72 -17.36 3.68
C LEU A 906 3.68 -17.74 5.16
N GLU A 907 4.86 -17.89 5.79
CA GLU A 907 4.97 -18.12 7.24
C GLU A 907 4.34 -17.00 8.06
N MET A 908 4.62 -15.74 7.69
CA MET A 908 4.06 -14.58 8.38
C MET A 908 2.55 -14.43 8.21
N LEU A 909 2.00 -14.84 7.06
CA LEU A 909 0.55 -14.94 6.87
C LEU A 909 -0.04 -16.01 7.78
N ARG A 910 0.56 -17.21 7.83
CA ARG A 910 0.11 -18.27 8.72
C ARG A 910 0.09 -17.80 10.17
N GLU A 911 1.20 -17.26 10.68
CA GLU A 911 1.26 -16.77 12.07
C GLU A 911 0.24 -15.66 12.36
N GLY A 912 -0.01 -14.80 11.36
CA GLY A 912 -1.06 -13.78 11.48
C GLY A 912 -2.47 -14.38 11.54
N ILE A 913 -2.76 -15.41 10.75
CA ILE A 913 -4.03 -16.13 10.77
C ILE A 913 -4.22 -16.85 12.13
N GLU A 914 -3.17 -17.48 12.65
CA GLU A 914 -3.17 -18.11 13.97
C GLU A 914 -3.40 -17.07 15.08
N ASP A 915 -2.74 -15.90 15.03
CA ASP A 915 -3.01 -14.79 15.95
C ASP A 915 -4.49 -14.33 15.91
N TYR A 916 -5.06 -14.21 14.70
CA TYR A 916 -6.47 -13.88 14.53
C TYR A 916 -7.38 -14.95 15.16
N GLU A 917 -6.99 -16.23 15.08
CA GLU A 917 -7.73 -17.33 15.70
C GLU A 917 -7.69 -17.26 17.24
N TYR A 918 -6.53 -16.89 17.85
CA TYR A 918 -6.48 -16.64 19.29
C TYR A 918 -7.49 -15.59 19.74
N LEU A 919 -7.58 -14.48 19.01
CA LEU A 919 -8.56 -13.41 19.29
C LEU A 919 -10.00 -13.90 19.08
N SER A 920 -10.24 -14.70 18.04
CA SER A 920 -11.55 -15.28 17.75
C SER A 920 -12.01 -16.27 18.82
N ILE A 921 -11.12 -17.12 19.31
CA ILE A 921 -11.39 -18.05 20.42
C ILE A 921 -11.71 -17.25 21.69
N LEU A 922 -10.93 -16.24 22.02
CA LEU A 922 -11.21 -15.38 23.18
C LEU A 922 -12.59 -14.73 23.08
N LYS A 923 -12.94 -14.17 21.91
CA LYS A 923 -14.24 -13.56 21.65
C LYS A 923 -15.38 -14.55 21.90
N LYS A 924 -15.31 -15.73 21.29
CA LYS A 924 -16.32 -16.80 21.48
C LYS A 924 -16.45 -17.24 22.92
N LEU A 925 -15.35 -17.35 23.68
CA LEU A 925 -15.36 -17.72 25.07
C LEU A 925 -15.96 -16.65 25.99
N ILE A 926 -15.73 -15.37 25.71
CA ILE A 926 -16.36 -14.26 26.41
C ILE A 926 -17.89 -14.31 26.19
N GLU A 927 -18.32 -14.52 24.95
CA GLU A 927 -19.73 -14.62 24.58
C GLU A 927 -20.38 -15.86 25.26
N LYS A 928 -19.73 -17.03 25.17
CA LYS A 928 -20.22 -18.28 25.79
C LYS A 928 -20.37 -18.18 27.31
N ASN A 929 -19.49 -17.46 27.98
CA ASN A 929 -19.48 -17.29 29.43
C ASN A 929 -20.13 -15.97 29.90
N ALA A 930 -20.89 -15.29 29.05
CA ALA A 930 -21.42 -13.94 29.32
C ALA A 930 -22.24 -13.88 30.61
N ASP A 931 -23.05 -14.93 30.88
CA ASP A 931 -23.90 -15.03 32.08
C ASP A 931 -23.15 -15.46 33.35
N LYS A 932 -21.93 -15.96 33.21
CA LYS A 932 -21.09 -16.43 34.31
C LYS A 932 -20.03 -15.43 34.74
N LEU A 933 -19.80 -14.42 33.90
CA LEU A 933 -18.81 -13.38 34.14
C LEU A 933 -19.45 -12.16 34.79
N ASP A 934 -18.86 -11.70 35.88
CA ASP A 934 -19.20 -10.38 36.43
C ASP A 934 -18.81 -9.26 35.47
N THR A 935 -19.45 -8.10 35.58
CA THR A 935 -19.22 -6.96 34.70
C THR A 935 -17.75 -6.54 34.63
N PRO A 936 -16.99 -6.43 35.76
CA PRO A 936 -15.56 -6.12 35.69
C PRO A 936 -14.72 -7.15 34.95
N SER A 937 -14.98 -8.44 35.17
CA SER A 937 -14.26 -9.52 34.48
C SER A 937 -14.57 -9.53 32.99
N ARG A 938 -15.84 -9.37 32.63
CA ARG A 938 -16.23 -9.26 31.21
C ARG A 938 -15.55 -8.08 30.53
N ALA A 939 -15.57 -6.89 31.15
CA ALA A 939 -14.90 -5.71 30.62
C ALA A 939 -13.38 -5.93 30.46
N ARG A 940 -12.72 -6.56 31.45
CA ARG A 940 -11.30 -6.88 31.41
C ARG A 940 -10.93 -7.81 30.26
N TYR A 941 -11.71 -8.85 30.01
CA TYR A 941 -11.47 -9.78 28.89
C TYR A 941 -11.80 -9.14 27.56
N SER A 942 -12.90 -8.38 27.45
CA SER A 942 -13.28 -7.66 26.23
C SER A 942 -12.21 -6.65 25.81
N LYS A 943 -11.56 -6.00 26.79
CA LYS A 943 -10.45 -5.07 26.49
C LYS A 943 -9.25 -5.74 25.80
N LEU A 944 -9.07 -7.05 25.93
CA LEU A 944 -8.02 -7.78 25.20
C LEU A 944 -8.34 -7.97 23.71
N LEU A 945 -9.61 -7.78 23.31
CA LEU A 945 -10.03 -7.79 21.91
C LEU A 945 -9.84 -6.42 21.24
N GLU A 946 -9.62 -5.36 22.02
CA GLU A 946 -9.21 -4.05 21.52
C GLU A 946 -7.72 -4.11 21.15
N ILE A 947 -7.40 -4.03 19.89
CA ILE A 947 -6.01 -4.11 19.43
C ILE A 947 -5.25 -2.88 19.90
N PRO A 948 -4.16 -3.03 20.70
CA PRO A 948 -3.40 -1.91 21.21
C PRO A 948 -2.80 -1.02 20.11
N GLU A 949 -2.81 0.28 20.34
CA GLU A 949 -2.16 1.25 19.43
C GLU A 949 -0.66 1.01 19.29
N THR A 950 -0.02 0.40 20.29
CA THR A 950 1.38 -0.03 20.23
C THR A 950 1.63 -1.16 19.23
N ILE A 951 0.61 -1.88 18.80
CA ILE A 951 0.68 -2.85 17.69
C ILE A 951 0.33 -2.12 16.40
N THR A 952 -0.86 -1.50 16.34
CA THR A 952 -1.30 -0.73 15.18
C THR A 952 -2.24 0.41 15.60
N HIS A 953 -1.79 1.64 15.37
CA HIS A 953 -2.61 2.83 15.55
C HIS A 953 -3.63 2.94 14.41
N SER A 954 -3.16 2.79 13.18
CA SER A 954 -3.97 2.84 11.96
C SER A 954 -3.45 1.82 10.92
N MET A 955 -4.07 1.76 9.75
CA MET A 955 -3.57 0.96 8.63
C MET A 955 -2.20 1.43 8.12
N LYS A 956 -1.82 2.68 8.39
CA LYS A 956 -0.56 3.30 7.97
C LYS A 956 0.48 3.41 9.07
N GLU A 957 0.04 3.34 10.32
CA GLU A 957 0.90 3.52 11.50
C GLU A 957 0.82 2.30 12.39
N PHE A 958 1.87 1.50 12.37
CA PHE A 958 1.98 0.27 13.15
C PHE A 958 3.43 -0.01 13.55
N SER A 959 3.61 -0.88 14.53
CA SER A 959 4.94 -1.23 15.02
C SER A 959 5.60 -2.33 14.21
N TYR A 960 6.87 -2.17 13.94
CA TYR A 960 7.73 -3.21 13.38
C TYR A 960 8.42 -4.08 14.46
N ASP A 961 8.21 -3.77 15.75
CA ASP A 961 8.78 -4.54 16.86
C ASP A 961 7.89 -5.72 17.25
N PRO A 962 8.31 -6.97 17.03
CA PRO A 962 7.50 -8.16 17.29
C PRO A 962 7.08 -8.33 18.76
N LYS A 963 7.80 -7.69 19.70
CA LYS A 963 7.52 -7.81 21.14
C LYS A 963 6.08 -7.42 21.49
N PHE A 964 5.50 -6.42 20.80
CA PHE A 964 4.16 -5.92 21.12
C PHE A 964 3.08 -6.96 20.75
N ILE A 965 3.20 -7.55 19.55
CA ILE A 965 2.31 -8.64 19.13
C ILE A 965 2.46 -9.84 20.08
N ARG A 966 3.67 -10.32 20.32
CA ARG A 966 3.95 -11.48 21.16
C ARG A 966 3.45 -11.29 22.60
N ALA A 967 3.67 -10.11 23.19
CA ALA A 967 3.20 -9.80 24.54
C ALA A 967 1.67 -9.74 24.63
N HIS A 968 0.99 -9.23 23.61
CA HIS A 968 -0.47 -9.18 23.60
C HIS A 968 -1.07 -10.58 23.37
N ARG A 969 -0.55 -11.35 22.41
CA ARG A 969 -0.92 -12.75 22.17
C ARG A 969 -0.81 -13.60 23.45
N GLU A 970 0.28 -13.41 24.23
CA GLU A 970 0.43 -14.11 25.50
C GLU A 970 -0.68 -13.76 26.53
N LYS A 971 -1.10 -12.48 26.58
CA LYS A 971 -2.22 -12.05 27.43
C LYS A 971 -3.53 -12.68 26.98
N VAL A 972 -3.78 -12.74 25.67
CA VAL A 972 -4.95 -13.39 25.07
C VAL A 972 -4.95 -14.89 25.41
N ALA A 973 -3.83 -15.59 25.22
CA ALA A 973 -3.70 -17.01 25.54
C ALA A 973 -4.01 -17.30 27.01
N LYS A 974 -3.44 -16.53 27.95
CA LYS A 974 -3.72 -16.66 29.38
C LYS A 974 -5.18 -16.38 29.74
N ALA A 975 -5.86 -15.51 28.99
CA ALA A 975 -7.27 -15.22 29.17
C ALA A 975 -8.14 -16.41 28.70
N ILE A 976 -7.79 -16.99 27.53
CA ILE A 976 -8.44 -18.20 27.02
C ILE A 976 -8.36 -19.34 28.06
N GLU A 977 -7.15 -19.63 28.55
CA GLU A 977 -6.96 -20.68 29.58
C GLU A 977 -7.87 -20.47 30.82
N LYS A 978 -7.95 -19.22 31.29
CA LYS A 978 -8.80 -18.88 32.44
C LYS A 978 -10.29 -19.05 32.15
N LEU A 979 -10.74 -18.63 30.95
CA LEU A 979 -12.15 -18.74 30.59
C LEU A 979 -12.58 -20.17 30.33
N LEU A 980 -11.70 -21.06 29.91
CA LEU A 980 -11.95 -22.49 29.74
C LEU A 980 -12.15 -23.21 31.09
N LEU A 981 -11.63 -22.67 32.19
CA LEU A 981 -11.80 -23.22 33.54
C LEU A 981 -13.14 -22.83 34.22
N ILE A 982 -13.90 -21.93 33.60
CA ILE A 982 -15.22 -21.51 34.09
C ILE A 982 -16.22 -22.64 33.78
N LYS A 983 -16.63 -23.33 34.86
CA LYS A 983 -17.58 -24.46 34.79
C LYS A 983 -19.03 -23.98 34.60
#